data_18353c16f5b61203c9ee4606c6e3f1db
#
_entry.id   18353c16f5b61203c9ee4606c6e3f1db
#
_cell.length_a   1.000
_cell.length_b   1.000
_cell.length_c   1.000
_cell.angle_alpha   90.00
_cell.angle_beta   90.00
_cell.angle_gamma   90.00
#
_symmetry.space_group_name_H-M   'P 1'
#
loop_
_entity.id
_entity.type
_entity.pdbx_description
1 polymer ?
#
loop_
_entity_poly.entity_id
_entity_poly.type
_entity_poly.pdbx_seq_one_letter_code
_entity_poly.pdbx_strand_id
1 'polypeptide(L)'
;MAKKNSKKISFIKPLLFLILVLGVSLVGIYYSIKHLNFGLDLQGGFEVLYKVDSIDKKSVTPEMVTSTYKIIDKRINALGVSEPEISIEGNNIRVTMAGVDNIDEARKTISTTANLTFRDIDGNLLMGSEVLNSGKASVGYDANKGYYISLSVKDYDEFYKQTKKVSEMEKNYIVIWLDYEEGTKLTMGSNGYGYYTEEAIEGSDNTKKVFHLCGDLENSNCLSNAGVKQGFASDVIIEGNFSKEEATNLVDLINSGSMPTKLTEISSKTVAASFGENSLQKTFVAGVVGIALVALLMITLYKFGGLVSSVSILAYTFLTLLIFNLVGGRLTLQGIAALVIGIGMAIDSAVISFSRVKEELNRGISLKSAYAAGSKESFMSIFDANVTTLIAAIILFVLGESSVKGFATMLIISIIVTFLVMIYLNRFMLGIFVKSEKFEEHKWLFLGYKNKRIENKFDFVKPKNIVFIVVGLIIVIGGMFTYSEGLNLGIDFKGGSTIEINSKKALKVDDIKKDIKELDYKLVKIDSISNDRVYVILDDVLDNDKTNKVEDYFNKKYSATTSVGVISNQVKKDITENAIKALIIACIGMIIYISIRFKFSYGISAIIALIHDSLMVLIMFSFLRLEVNSMFIAAILSIIGYSINNTIVIFDRIRENKKKLYKDRITSVDQLNNLVNVSLRQTIIRCIVTTVTTILPIISLIVLGSHEIINFNIALLIGFTVGTFSSLFISSQIWILFEKRNIGKDPNKHWYDDDKKHKEKEELRVKGINC
;
A
#
# COMPACT_ATOMS: atom_id res chain seq x y z
N MET A 1 -63.48 0.67 -0.55
CA MET A 1 -62.30 0.34 -1.38
C MET A 1 -61.78 1.59 -2.08
N ALA A 2 -60.88 2.32 -1.49
CA ALA A 2 -60.29 3.50 -2.12
C ALA A 2 -59.06 3.06 -2.92
N LYS A 3 -59.14 3.06 -4.23
CA LYS A 3 -58.02 2.90 -5.16
C LYS A 3 -57.07 4.09 -4.98
N LYS A 4 -56.02 3.91 -4.18
CA LYS A 4 -54.95 4.90 -4.04
C LYS A 4 -54.27 5.02 -5.41
N ASN A 5 -54.59 6.07 -6.18
CA ASN A 5 -53.95 6.42 -7.43
C ASN A 5 -52.45 6.65 -7.17
N SER A 6 -51.62 5.61 -7.28
CA SER A 6 -50.20 5.80 -7.31
C SER A 6 -49.84 6.46 -8.64
N LYS A 7 -49.42 7.72 -8.63
CA LYS A 7 -48.93 8.41 -9.84
C LYS A 7 -47.83 7.53 -10.45
N LYS A 8 -48.12 6.95 -11.63
CA LYS A 8 -47.11 6.19 -12.42
C LYS A 8 -45.96 7.14 -12.74
N ILE A 9 -44.77 6.83 -12.26
CA ILE A 9 -43.59 7.61 -12.59
C ILE A 9 -43.25 7.34 -14.05
N SER A 10 -43.18 8.39 -14.87
CA SER A 10 -42.73 8.27 -16.27
C SER A 10 -41.33 7.63 -16.34
N PHE A 11 -41.12 6.67 -17.21
CA PHE A 11 -39.82 6.00 -17.44
C PHE A 11 -38.71 6.96 -17.87
N ILE A 12 -39.09 8.10 -18.45
CA ILE A 12 -38.12 9.12 -18.94
C ILE A 12 -37.36 9.76 -17.78
N LYS A 13 -38.00 10.06 -16.64
CA LYS A 13 -37.34 10.69 -15.50
C LYS A 13 -36.20 9.87 -14.92
N PRO A 14 -36.36 8.56 -14.59
CA PRO A 14 -35.27 7.73 -14.13
C PRO A 14 -34.20 7.51 -15.20
N LEU A 15 -34.53 7.50 -16.49
CA LEU A 15 -33.54 7.40 -17.57
C LEU A 15 -32.69 8.68 -17.65
N LEU A 16 -33.29 9.86 -17.56
CA LEU A 16 -32.54 11.12 -17.50
C LEU A 16 -31.63 11.19 -16.27
N PHE A 17 -32.08 10.70 -15.12
CA PHE A 17 -31.27 10.60 -13.92
C PHE A 17 -30.08 9.66 -14.11
N LEU A 18 -30.28 8.50 -14.75
CA LEU A 18 -29.19 7.57 -15.07
C LEU A 18 -28.14 8.21 -16.00
N ILE A 19 -28.60 8.93 -17.04
CA ILE A 19 -27.72 9.66 -17.97
C ILE A 19 -26.95 10.78 -17.23
N LEU A 20 -27.63 11.49 -16.33
CA LEU A 20 -26.98 12.51 -15.50
C LEU A 20 -25.87 11.92 -14.63
N VAL A 21 -26.15 10.81 -13.92
CA VAL A 21 -25.14 10.11 -13.09
C VAL A 21 -23.97 9.64 -13.96
N LEU A 22 -24.25 9.09 -15.15
CA LEU A 22 -23.19 8.69 -16.09
C LEU A 22 -22.33 9.88 -16.51
N GLY A 23 -22.95 10.99 -16.92
CA GLY A 23 -22.23 12.19 -17.36
C GLY A 23 -21.37 12.80 -16.25
N VAL A 24 -21.95 12.97 -15.04
CA VAL A 24 -21.23 13.48 -13.87
C VAL A 24 -20.06 12.56 -13.51
N SER A 25 -20.26 11.23 -13.57
CA SER A 25 -19.19 10.27 -13.26
C SER A 25 -18.04 10.34 -14.25
N LEU A 26 -18.31 10.41 -15.55
CA LEU A 26 -17.27 10.47 -16.58
C LEU A 26 -16.47 11.78 -16.50
N VAL A 27 -17.15 12.92 -16.39
CA VAL A 27 -16.51 14.23 -16.21
C VAL A 27 -15.71 14.27 -14.91
N GLY A 28 -16.30 13.74 -13.84
CA GLY A 28 -15.66 13.68 -12.52
C GLY A 28 -14.41 12.79 -12.50
N ILE A 29 -14.43 11.63 -13.16
CA ILE A 29 -13.24 10.76 -13.32
C ILE A 29 -12.14 11.52 -14.06
N TYR A 30 -12.46 12.16 -15.19
CA TYR A 30 -11.49 12.93 -15.96
C TYR A 30 -10.84 14.04 -15.12
N TYR A 31 -11.65 14.81 -14.39
CA TYR A 31 -11.16 15.86 -13.51
C TYR A 31 -10.31 15.30 -12.36
N SER A 32 -10.77 14.22 -11.73
CA SER A 32 -10.03 13.59 -10.62
C SER A 32 -8.67 13.06 -11.06
N ILE A 33 -8.59 12.40 -12.23
CA ILE A 33 -7.31 11.87 -12.76
C ILE A 33 -6.30 13.01 -13.01
N LYS A 34 -6.77 14.15 -13.51
CA LYS A 34 -5.89 15.31 -13.80
C LYS A 34 -5.26 15.91 -12.54
N HIS A 35 -5.87 15.74 -11.38
CA HIS A 35 -5.42 16.28 -10.10
C HIS A 35 -4.92 15.18 -9.14
N LEU A 36 -4.63 13.99 -9.65
CA LEU A 36 -4.05 12.90 -8.86
C LEU A 36 -2.59 13.16 -8.59
N ASN A 37 -2.21 13.05 -7.32
CA ASN A 37 -0.82 12.93 -6.94
C ASN A 37 -0.37 11.48 -7.13
N PHE A 38 0.69 11.29 -7.89
CA PHE A 38 1.23 9.97 -8.16
C PHE A 38 2.36 9.64 -7.17
N GLY A 39 2.45 8.37 -6.79
CA GLY A 39 3.53 7.87 -5.97
C GLY A 39 4.82 7.63 -6.77
N LEU A 40 5.88 7.31 -6.03
CA LEU A 40 7.20 7.03 -6.56
C LEU A 40 7.21 6.01 -7.72
N ASP A 41 6.40 4.97 -7.61
CA ASP A 41 6.31 3.88 -8.59
C ASP A 41 5.78 4.34 -9.97
N LEU A 42 5.14 5.53 -10.02
CA LEU A 42 4.48 6.07 -11.22
C LEU A 42 5.14 7.32 -11.79
N GLN A 43 5.85 8.10 -10.98
CA GLN A 43 6.53 9.32 -11.43
C GLN A 43 8.06 9.18 -11.45
N GLY A 44 8.61 8.15 -10.80
CA GLY A 44 10.02 8.09 -10.51
C GLY A 44 10.43 8.99 -9.35
N GLY A 45 11.70 8.94 -8.95
CA GLY A 45 12.25 9.65 -7.81
C GLY A 45 12.89 8.70 -6.82
N PHE A 46 12.90 9.04 -5.53
CA PHE A 46 13.48 8.18 -4.50
C PHE A 46 12.69 8.19 -3.20
N GLU A 47 12.86 7.10 -2.45
CA GLU A 47 12.41 6.94 -1.06
C GLU A 47 13.60 6.50 -0.22
N VAL A 48 13.83 7.16 0.92
CA VAL A 48 14.89 6.78 1.86
C VAL A 48 14.30 6.72 3.26
N LEU A 49 14.66 5.67 3.99
CA LEU A 49 14.39 5.55 5.41
C LEU A 49 15.66 5.82 6.18
N TYR A 50 15.70 6.95 6.89
CA TYR A 50 16.80 7.34 7.73
C TYR A 50 16.58 6.88 9.17
N LYS A 51 17.55 6.19 9.74
CA LYS A 51 17.65 5.99 11.18
C LYS A 51 18.21 7.26 11.80
N VAL A 52 17.58 7.74 12.85
CA VAL A 52 18.05 8.89 13.63
C VAL A 52 18.95 8.39 14.74
N ASP A 53 20.21 8.79 14.72
CA ASP A 53 21.21 8.46 15.76
C ASP A 53 21.63 9.74 16.49
N SER A 54 21.84 9.66 17.81
CA SER A 54 22.35 10.80 18.59
C SER A 54 23.85 11.02 18.32
N ILE A 55 24.26 12.26 18.11
CA ILE A 55 25.67 12.64 17.93
C ILE A 55 26.48 12.27 19.17
N ASP A 56 25.91 12.46 20.37
CA ASP A 56 26.56 12.22 21.66
C ASP A 56 26.49 10.76 22.13
N LYS A 57 26.07 9.81 21.27
CA LYS A 57 25.85 8.38 21.61
C LYS A 57 24.85 8.15 22.77
N LYS A 58 24.01 9.13 23.10
CA LYS A 58 22.91 9.00 24.05
C LYS A 58 21.68 8.36 23.39
N SER A 59 20.70 7.95 24.18
CA SER A 59 19.43 7.47 23.64
C SER A 59 18.71 8.58 22.89
N VAL A 60 18.21 8.27 21.70
CA VAL A 60 17.41 9.20 20.88
C VAL A 60 16.06 9.44 21.55
N THR A 61 15.69 10.71 21.72
CA THR A 61 14.40 11.12 22.30
C THR A 61 13.39 11.48 21.20
N PRO A 62 12.08 11.40 21.45
CA PRO A 62 11.07 11.83 20.47
C PRO A 62 11.21 13.29 20.04
N GLU A 63 11.70 14.16 20.93
CA GLU A 63 11.95 15.58 20.63
C GLU A 63 13.09 15.75 19.64
N MET A 64 14.16 14.92 19.75
CA MET A 64 15.27 14.92 18.79
C MET A 64 14.77 14.48 17.39
N VAL A 65 13.96 13.43 17.32
CA VAL A 65 13.37 12.97 16.05
C VAL A 65 12.47 14.05 15.43
N THR A 66 11.64 14.69 16.26
CA THR A 66 10.75 15.78 15.80
C THR A 66 11.52 17.01 15.32
N SER A 67 12.62 17.36 15.99
CA SER A 67 13.48 18.47 15.58
C SER A 67 14.18 18.15 14.26
N THR A 68 14.71 16.93 14.10
CA THR A 68 15.33 16.46 12.88
C THR A 68 14.33 16.45 11.72
N TYR A 69 13.11 15.96 11.94
CA TYR A 69 12.01 16.03 10.97
C TYR A 69 11.78 17.46 10.46
N LYS A 70 11.67 18.44 11.37
CA LYS A 70 11.45 19.84 10.99
C LYS A 70 12.59 20.44 10.16
N ILE A 71 13.83 20.01 10.40
CA ILE A 71 14.99 20.46 9.64
C ILE A 71 14.97 19.82 8.24
N ILE A 72 14.70 18.53 8.15
CA ILE A 72 14.54 17.81 6.86
C ILE A 72 13.42 18.47 6.04
N ASP A 73 12.27 18.75 6.64
CA ASP A 73 11.13 19.42 5.99
C ASP A 73 11.51 20.78 5.41
N LYS A 74 12.26 21.61 6.17
CA LYS A 74 12.75 22.89 5.66
C LYS A 74 13.71 22.73 4.47
N ARG A 75 14.62 21.76 4.54
CA ARG A 75 15.62 21.52 3.48
C ARG A 75 14.95 21.06 2.18
N ILE A 76 14.01 20.15 2.30
CA ILE A 76 13.26 19.64 1.15
C ILE A 76 12.41 20.74 0.51
N ASN A 77 11.79 21.60 1.33
CA ASN A 77 11.04 22.75 0.84
C ASN A 77 11.94 23.77 0.12
N ALA A 78 13.21 23.93 0.57
CA ALA A 78 14.19 24.79 -0.09
C ALA A 78 14.64 24.25 -1.46
N LEU A 79 14.65 22.91 -1.66
CA LEU A 79 14.94 22.29 -2.96
C LEU A 79 13.83 22.52 -4.01
N GLY A 80 12.70 23.13 -3.63
CA GLY A 80 11.62 23.45 -4.55
C GLY A 80 10.87 22.23 -5.11
N VAL A 81 11.03 21.06 -4.48
CA VAL A 81 10.36 19.84 -4.92
C VAL A 81 8.88 19.89 -4.61
N SER A 82 8.06 19.55 -5.61
CA SER A 82 6.62 19.50 -5.44
C SER A 82 6.21 18.36 -4.51
N GLU A 83 5.54 18.70 -3.39
CA GLU A 83 4.87 17.78 -2.48
C GLU A 83 5.72 16.60 -1.97
N PRO A 84 6.82 16.83 -1.24
CA PRO A 84 7.57 15.76 -0.59
C PRO A 84 6.69 15.07 0.47
N GLU A 85 6.92 13.78 0.71
CA GLU A 85 6.30 13.08 1.83
C GLU A 85 7.36 12.77 2.88
N ILE A 86 7.16 13.28 4.09
CA ILE A 86 8.04 13.03 5.21
C ILE A 86 7.20 12.46 6.35
N SER A 87 7.59 11.31 6.88
CA SER A 87 6.90 10.67 8.00
C SER A 87 7.86 10.16 9.07
N ILE A 88 7.43 10.26 10.33
CA ILE A 88 8.15 9.72 11.48
C ILE A 88 7.67 8.28 11.72
N GLU A 89 8.60 7.33 11.73
CA GLU A 89 8.35 5.91 11.99
C GLU A 89 9.18 5.44 13.19
N GLY A 90 8.65 5.67 14.40
CA GLY A 90 9.40 5.42 15.64
C GLY A 90 10.62 6.35 15.76
N ASN A 91 11.83 5.79 15.75
CA ASN A 91 13.09 6.54 15.74
C ASN A 91 13.66 6.75 14.32
N ASN A 92 12.88 6.47 13.29
CA ASN A 92 13.27 6.63 11.90
C ASN A 92 12.46 7.74 11.23
N ILE A 93 13.01 8.32 10.18
CA ILE A 93 12.31 9.31 9.33
C ILE A 93 12.34 8.78 7.90
N ARG A 94 11.16 8.59 7.33
CA ARG A 94 10.99 8.24 5.92
C ARG A 94 10.80 9.51 5.10
N VAL A 95 11.56 9.62 4.04
CA VAL A 95 11.47 10.70 3.05
C VAL A 95 11.18 10.09 1.69
N THR A 96 10.11 10.52 1.06
CA THR A 96 9.72 10.12 -0.30
C THR A 96 9.62 11.36 -1.17
N MET A 97 10.36 11.40 -2.25
CA MET A 97 10.38 12.51 -3.21
C MET A 97 10.14 11.97 -4.61
N ALA A 98 8.94 12.18 -5.13
CA ALA A 98 8.56 11.80 -6.49
C ALA A 98 8.85 12.94 -7.47
N GLY A 99 9.27 12.61 -8.70
CA GLY A 99 9.50 13.57 -9.77
C GLY A 99 10.74 14.46 -9.57
N VAL A 100 11.76 13.97 -8.86
CA VAL A 100 13.04 14.67 -8.65
C VAL A 100 14.04 14.28 -9.74
N ASP A 101 14.64 15.28 -10.41
CA ASP A 101 15.60 15.03 -11.48
C ASP A 101 17.00 14.72 -10.94
N ASN A 102 17.47 15.42 -9.88
CA ASN A 102 18.78 15.21 -9.26
C ASN A 102 18.63 14.55 -7.88
N ILE A 103 18.63 13.23 -7.88
CA ILE A 103 18.43 12.41 -6.67
C ILE A 103 19.60 12.55 -5.71
N ASP A 104 20.83 12.57 -6.21
CA ASP A 104 22.06 12.60 -5.39
C ASP A 104 22.21 13.89 -4.62
N GLU A 105 21.94 15.02 -5.26
CA GLU A 105 21.97 16.32 -4.62
C GLU A 105 20.90 16.43 -3.53
N ALA A 106 19.69 15.94 -3.80
CA ALA A 106 18.61 15.92 -2.83
C ALA A 106 18.97 15.06 -1.61
N ARG A 107 19.51 13.85 -1.80
CA ARG A 107 19.95 12.96 -0.72
C ARG A 107 21.08 13.58 0.10
N LYS A 108 22.08 14.16 -0.55
CA LYS A 108 23.20 14.84 0.11
C LYS A 108 22.70 16.01 0.96
N THR A 109 21.81 16.85 0.41
CA THR A 109 21.20 17.98 1.13
C THR A 109 20.40 17.53 2.36
N ILE A 110 19.65 16.44 2.25
CA ILE A 110 18.84 15.91 3.35
C ILE A 110 19.71 15.33 4.46
N SER A 111 20.72 14.52 4.11
CA SER A 111 21.51 13.73 5.06
C SER A 111 22.61 14.52 5.75
N THR A 112 23.08 15.61 5.16
CA THR A 112 24.14 16.48 5.73
C THR A 112 23.72 17.02 7.10
N THR A 113 24.54 16.89 8.13
CA THR A 113 24.22 17.43 9.45
C THR A 113 24.22 18.95 9.47
N ALA A 114 24.92 19.57 8.54
CA ALA A 114 25.10 21.02 8.37
C ALA A 114 25.59 21.70 9.66
N ASN A 115 26.43 21.01 10.39
CA ASN A 115 27.01 21.54 11.61
C ASN A 115 28.16 22.50 11.27
N LEU A 116 27.86 23.78 11.24
CA LEU A 116 28.86 24.82 11.01
C LEU A 116 29.66 25.06 12.28
N THR A 117 31.00 24.92 12.20
CA THR A 117 31.89 25.18 13.32
C THR A 117 33.03 26.08 12.89
N PHE A 118 33.46 26.95 13.81
CA PHE A 118 34.64 27.77 13.68
C PHE A 118 35.74 27.15 14.53
N ARG A 119 36.85 26.77 13.90
CA ARG A 119 37.95 26.08 14.55
C ARG A 119 39.26 26.78 14.27
N ASP A 120 40.31 26.50 15.07
CA ASP A 120 41.64 26.88 14.72
C ASP A 120 42.25 25.93 13.67
N ILE A 121 43.47 26.23 13.21
CA ILE A 121 44.14 25.43 12.19
C ILE A 121 44.48 24.00 12.66
N ASP A 122 44.58 23.80 13.95
CA ASP A 122 44.88 22.48 14.56
C ASP A 122 43.58 21.69 14.85
N GLY A 123 42.38 22.23 14.52
CA GLY A 123 41.10 21.58 14.61
C GLY A 123 40.40 21.78 15.95
N ASN A 124 40.92 22.62 16.88
CA ASN A 124 40.26 22.89 18.15
C ASN A 124 39.03 23.79 17.93
N LEU A 125 37.92 23.43 18.58
CA LEU A 125 36.69 24.21 18.50
C LEU A 125 36.83 25.57 19.18
N LEU A 126 36.53 26.62 18.45
CA LEU A 126 36.45 28.00 18.93
C LEU A 126 35.03 28.40 19.22
N MET A 127 34.14 28.17 18.26
CA MET A 127 32.71 28.51 18.32
C MET A 127 31.92 27.55 17.44
N GLY A 128 30.67 27.26 17.81
CA GLY A 128 29.73 26.56 16.97
C GLY A 128 28.75 27.49 16.25
N SER A 129 27.74 26.93 15.62
CA SER A 129 26.69 27.68 14.89
C SER A 129 25.79 28.53 15.79
N GLU A 130 25.84 28.33 17.11
CA GLU A 130 25.06 29.10 18.11
C GLU A 130 25.42 30.59 18.14
N VAL A 131 26.59 30.97 17.70
CA VAL A 131 27.04 32.37 17.58
C VAL A 131 26.41 33.13 16.41
N LEU A 132 25.71 32.41 15.52
CA LEU A 132 25.09 32.95 14.32
C LEU A 132 23.58 33.17 14.50
N ASN A 133 23.04 34.15 13.77
CA ASN A 133 21.59 34.32 13.63
C ASN A 133 21.00 33.25 12.71
N SER A 134 20.24 32.33 13.26
CA SER A 134 19.56 31.28 12.47
C SER A 134 18.65 31.88 11.37
N GLY A 135 18.75 31.37 10.15
CA GLY A 135 17.91 31.78 9.03
C GLY A 135 18.27 33.15 8.43
N LYS A 136 19.45 33.73 8.74
CA LYS A 136 19.89 35.02 8.21
C LYS A 136 21.16 34.97 7.36
N ALA A 137 21.60 33.80 6.95
CA ALA A 137 22.65 33.70 5.94
C ALA A 137 22.10 34.19 4.59
N SER A 138 22.94 34.82 3.78
CA SER A 138 22.54 35.37 2.47
C SER A 138 23.66 35.26 1.45
N VAL A 139 23.28 35.15 0.16
CA VAL A 139 24.25 35.20 -0.95
C VAL A 139 24.49 36.65 -1.32
N GLY A 140 25.76 37.06 -1.42
CA GLY A 140 26.21 38.31 -1.99
C GLY A 140 26.99 38.11 -3.28
N TYR A 141 27.17 39.18 -4.06
CA TYR A 141 27.99 39.18 -5.26
C TYR A 141 28.92 40.40 -5.27
N ASP A 142 30.18 40.17 -5.52
CA ASP A 142 31.20 41.19 -5.72
C ASP A 142 31.81 41.03 -7.13
N ALA A 143 31.95 42.14 -7.88
CA ALA A 143 32.44 42.08 -9.25
C ALA A 143 33.88 41.55 -9.36
N ASN A 144 34.72 41.69 -8.32
CA ASN A 144 36.11 41.24 -8.31
C ASN A 144 36.30 39.87 -7.64
N LYS A 145 35.37 39.43 -6.76
CA LYS A 145 35.51 38.24 -5.94
C LYS A 145 34.47 37.14 -6.28
N GLY A 146 33.46 37.42 -7.09
CA GLY A 146 32.40 36.50 -7.43
C GLY A 146 31.32 36.43 -6.35
N TYR A 147 30.65 35.28 -6.26
CA TYR A 147 29.63 35.03 -5.23
C TYR A 147 30.31 34.74 -3.88
N TYR A 148 29.67 35.24 -2.81
CA TYR A 148 30.11 34.99 -1.44
C TYR A 148 28.88 34.76 -0.55
N ILE A 149 29.10 34.15 0.62
CA ILE A 149 28.06 33.89 1.62
C ILE A 149 28.30 34.80 2.82
N SER A 150 27.27 35.57 3.19
CA SER A 150 27.26 36.39 4.39
C SER A 150 26.55 35.67 5.54
N LEU A 151 27.24 35.52 6.67
CA LEU A 151 26.71 34.93 7.90
C LEU A 151 26.50 36.08 8.92
N SER A 152 25.26 36.22 9.39
CA SER A 152 24.93 37.20 10.40
C SER A 152 25.28 36.70 11.80
N VAL A 153 26.11 37.42 12.53
CA VAL A 153 26.53 37.09 13.90
C VAL A 153 25.46 37.52 14.89
N LYS A 154 25.14 36.66 15.85
CA LYS A 154 24.19 36.92 16.94
C LYS A 154 24.90 37.40 18.21
N ASP A 155 25.99 36.75 18.56
CA ASP A 155 26.77 36.99 19.76
C ASP A 155 28.11 37.64 19.37
N TYR A 156 28.08 38.98 19.21
CA TYR A 156 29.26 39.75 18.84
C TYR A 156 30.34 39.78 19.94
N ASP A 157 29.96 39.62 21.21
CA ASP A 157 30.90 39.64 22.34
C ASP A 157 31.71 38.36 22.38
N GLU A 158 31.07 37.20 22.29
CA GLU A 158 31.75 35.92 22.21
C GLU A 158 32.59 35.81 20.91
N PHE A 159 32.04 36.30 19.79
CA PHE A 159 32.76 36.32 18.52
C PHE A 159 34.02 37.18 18.59
N TYR A 160 33.97 38.36 19.20
CA TYR A 160 35.10 39.24 19.44
C TYR A 160 36.16 38.57 20.32
N LYS A 161 35.71 37.95 21.43
CA LYS A 161 36.58 37.28 22.39
C LYS A 161 37.38 36.14 21.74
N GLN A 162 36.70 35.32 20.94
CA GLN A 162 37.34 34.19 20.26
C GLN A 162 38.26 34.67 19.12
N THR A 163 37.84 35.64 18.31
CA THR A 163 38.69 36.19 17.26
C THR A 163 39.95 36.91 17.82
N LYS A 164 39.82 37.62 18.98
CA LYS A 164 40.94 38.18 19.67
C LYS A 164 41.91 37.10 20.18
N LYS A 165 41.40 36.03 20.79
CA LYS A 165 42.18 34.90 21.23
C LYS A 165 42.99 34.30 20.08
N VAL A 166 42.37 34.10 18.90
CA VAL A 166 43.03 33.56 17.70
C VAL A 166 44.09 34.53 17.18
N SER A 167 43.87 35.86 17.22
CA SER A 167 44.86 36.83 16.74
C SER A 167 46.14 36.85 17.57
N GLU A 168 46.13 36.33 18.80
CA GLU A 168 47.26 36.22 19.71
C GLU A 168 47.97 34.85 19.58
N MET A 169 47.45 33.91 18.75
CA MET A 169 48.07 32.61 18.48
C MET A 169 49.20 32.72 17.42
N GLU A 170 50.20 31.84 17.52
CA GLU A 170 51.27 31.75 16.53
C GLU A 170 50.71 31.46 15.10
N LYS A 171 49.71 30.60 15.02
CA LYS A 171 48.96 30.32 13.80
C LYS A 171 47.59 30.96 13.90
N ASN A 172 47.49 32.22 13.53
CA ASN A 172 46.32 33.07 13.72
C ASN A 172 45.23 32.89 12.60
N TYR A 173 44.77 31.67 12.36
CA TYR A 173 43.75 31.36 11.38
C TYR A 173 42.47 30.84 12.06
N ILE A 174 41.32 31.32 11.57
CA ILE A 174 40.01 30.73 11.83
C ILE A 174 39.59 29.95 10.58
N VAL A 175 39.20 28.71 10.78
CA VAL A 175 38.75 27.81 9.74
C VAL A 175 37.26 27.56 9.94
N ILE A 176 36.45 27.74 8.90
CA ILE A 176 35.03 27.48 8.91
C ILE A 176 34.81 26.10 8.29
N TRP A 177 34.28 25.20 9.11
CA TRP A 177 34.02 23.83 8.73
C TRP A 177 32.51 23.55 8.67
N LEU A 178 32.10 22.82 7.67
CA LEU A 178 30.82 22.17 7.60
C LEU A 178 31.03 20.67 7.91
N ASP A 179 30.36 20.16 8.96
CA ASP A 179 30.46 18.76 9.37
C ASP A 179 31.91 18.28 9.60
N TYR A 180 32.62 18.99 10.51
CA TYR A 180 34.00 18.70 10.86
C TYR A 180 34.18 17.28 11.38
N GLU A 181 35.18 16.57 10.86
CA GLU A 181 35.59 15.26 11.36
C GLU A 181 36.68 15.40 12.40
N GLU A 182 36.52 14.78 13.58
CA GLU A 182 37.46 14.89 14.68
C GLU A 182 38.83 14.37 14.28
N GLY A 183 39.86 15.17 14.59
CA GLY A 183 41.27 14.88 14.28
C GLY A 183 41.74 15.47 12.94
N THR A 184 40.86 16.04 12.14
CA THR A 184 41.27 16.73 10.90
C THR A 184 42.04 18.00 11.21
N LYS A 185 43.20 18.20 10.56
CA LYS A 185 44.03 19.40 10.70
C LYS A 185 44.26 20.03 9.35
N LEU A 186 44.24 21.36 9.34
CA LEU A 186 44.55 22.12 8.15
C LEU A 186 46.06 22.17 7.90
N THR A 187 46.45 21.87 6.67
CA THR A 187 47.88 21.89 6.26
C THR A 187 48.04 22.74 5.00
N MET A 188 49.21 23.32 4.82
CA MET A 188 49.55 24.06 3.62
C MET A 188 49.94 23.09 2.50
N GLY A 189 49.15 23.07 1.42
CA GLY A 189 49.42 22.36 0.18
C GLY A 189 50.08 23.28 -0.88
N SER A 190 50.29 22.76 -2.08
CA SER A 190 50.84 23.52 -3.21
C SER A 190 49.97 24.69 -3.68
N ASN A 191 48.63 24.55 -3.53
CA ASN A 191 47.64 25.51 -4.04
C ASN A 191 46.89 26.26 -2.93
N GLY A 192 47.28 26.12 -1.67
CA GLY A 192 46.63 26.74 -0.54
C GLY A 192 46.44 25.80 0.65
N TYR A 193 45.75 26.27 1.68
CA TYR A 193 45.40 25.46 2.83
C TYR A 193 44.30 24.42 2.51
N GLY A 194 44.50 23.23 3.03
CA GLY A 194 43.55 22.11 2.88
C GLY A 194 43.84 21.01 3.90
N TYR A 195 43.25 19.87 3.75
CA TYR A 195 43.44 18.72 4.63
C TYR A 195 43.52 17.42 3.84
N TYR A 196 44.09 16.38 4.46
CA TYR A 196 44.21 15.05 3.87
C TYR A 196 43.13 14.11 4.46
N THR A 197 42.50 13.35 3.59
CA THR A 197 41.71 12.16 3.97
C THR A 197 42.41 10.90 3.47
N GLU A 198 42.10 9.77 4.10
CA GLU A 198 42.51 8.46 3.61
C GLU A 198 41.36 7.82 2.87
N GLU A 199 41.43 7.72 1.57
CA GLU A 199 40.46 7.07 0.73
C GLU A 199 40.90 5.67 0.35
N ALA A 200 40.00 4.71 0.36
CA ALA A 200 40.29 3.34 -0.07
C ALA A 200 40.63 3.32 -1.56
N ILE A 201 41.69 2.59 -1.92
CA ILE A 201 42.03 2.35 -3.32
C ILE A 201 41.17 1.19 -3.82
N GLU A 202 40.40 1.45 -4.89
CA GLU A 202 39.52 0.46 -5.50
C GLU A 202 40.32 -0.82 -5.86
N GLY A 203 39.90 -1.96 -5.30
CA GLY A 203 40.52 -3.28 -5.52
C GLY A 203 41.81 -3.58 -4.67
N SER A 204 42.04 -2.83 -3.60
CA SER A 204 43.23 -3.02 -2.72
C SER A 204 42.86 -2.71 -1.27
N ASP A 205 43.49 -3.43 -0.31
CA ASP A 205 43.41 -3.12 1.13
C ASP A 205 44.19 -1.84 1.52
N ASN A 206 44.75 -1.12 0.55
CA ASN A 206 45.56 0.07 0.77
C ASN A 206 44.69 1.34 0.65
N THR A 207 45.00 2.35 1.48
CA THR A 207 44.38 3.68 1.39
C THR A 207 45.30 4.66 0.64
N LYS A 208 44.67 5.60 -0.11
CA LYS A 208 45.36 6.72 -0.76
C LYS A 208 45.05 8.00 0.01
N LYS A 209 46.08 8.79 0.30
CA LYS A 209 45.90 10.13 0.85
C LYS A 209 45.47 11.09 -0.25
N VAL A 210 44.27 11.67 -0.09
CA VAL A 210 43.72 12.67 -1.00
C VAL A 210 43.72 14.03 -0.30
N PHE A 211 44.22 15.05 -1.00
CA PHE A 211 44.25 16.42 -0.49
C PHE A 211 43.00 17.19 -0.93
N HIS A 212 42.28 17.73 0.04
CA HIS A 212 41.07 18.54 -0.15
C HIS A 212 41.42 20.01 0.09
N LEU A 213 41.30 20.85 -0.94
CA LEU A 213 41.55 22.29 -0.84
C LEU A 213 40.41 22.97 -0.08
N CYS A 214 40.73 23.83 0.88
CA CYS A 214 39.74 24.63 1.61
C CYS A 214 39.10 25.65 0.66
N GLY A 215 37.77 25.69 0.62
CA GLY A 215 36.99 26.52 -0.31
C GLY A 215 36.53 25.79 -1.61
N ASP A 216 36.95 24.53 -1.78
CA ASP A 216 36.41 23.65 -2.83
C ASP A 216 35.20 22.89 -2.29
N LEU A 217 33.97 23.41 -2.54
CA LEU A 217 32.75 22.86 -1.98
C LEU A 217 32.36 21.47 -2.51
N GLU A 218 32.87 21.08 -3.67
CA GLU A 218 32.55 19.76 -4.21
C GLU A 218 33.28 18.66 -3.46
N ASN A 219 34.53 18.96 -2.99
CA ASN A 219 35.44 17.95 -2.48
C ASN A 219 35.96 18.25 -1.05
N SER A 220 35.47 19.30 -0.39
CA SER A 220 36.00 19.75 0.90
C SER A 220 34.92 20.17 1.88
N ASN A 221 35.01 19.69 3.12
CA ASN A 221 34.19 20.17 4.24
C ASN A 221 34.75 21.50 4.85
N CYS A 222 35.93 21.94 4.42
CA CYS A 222 36.46 23.24 4.80
C CYS A 222 35.94 24.33 3.89
N LEU A 223 35.02 25.14 4.39
CA LEU A 223 34.36 26.20 3.60
C LEU A 223 35.25 27.41 3.37
N SER A 224 36.02 27.80 4.38
CA SER A 224 36.92 28.97 4.30
C SER A 224 37.95 28.93 5.39
N ASN A 225 39.10 29.57 5.15
CA ASN A 225 40.11 29.81 6.15
C ASN A 225 40.56 31.29 6.07
N ALA A 226 40.56 31.96 7.21
CA ALA A 226 40.88 33.39 7.27
C ALA A 226 41.90 33.68 8.36
N GLY A 227 42.92 34.42 7.99
CA GLY A 227 43.93 34.92 8.95
C GLY A 227 43.32 36.08 9.76
N VAL A 228 43.46 36.00 11.08
CA VAL A 228 42.90 36.96 12.06
C VAL A 228 44.04 37.80 12.63
N LYS A 229 44.11 39.07 12.25
CA LYS A 229 45.13 40.00 12.75
C LYS A 229 44.76 40.72 14.04
N GLN A 230 43.47 40.83 14.32
CA GLN A 230 42.94 41.48 15.53
C GLN A 230 41.51 40.94 15.81
N GLY A 231 41.04 41.10 17.05
CA GLY A 231 39.65 40.79 17.38
C GLY A 231 38.72 41.67 16.61
N PHE A 232 37.58 41.13 16.15
CA PHE A 232 36.52 41.85 15.42
C PHE A 232 35.14 41.38 15.82
N ALA A 233 34.17 42.31 15.74
CA ALA A 233 32.77 42.09 16.04
C ALA A 233 31.93 42.52 14.82
N SER A 234 31.84 41.66 13.79
CA SER A 234 31.13 41.95 12.58
C SER A 234 30.57 40.65 11.97
N ASP A 235 29.64 40.78 11.04
CA ASP A 235 29.18 39.65 10.25
C ASP A 235 30.33 39.00 9.47
N VAL A 236 30.24 37.71 9.23
CA VAL A 236 31.27 36.88 8.59
C VAL A 236 30.96 36.70 7.13
N ILE A 237 31.98 36.81 6.28
CA ILE A 237 31.84 36.52 4.86
C ILE A 237 32.70 35.28 4.55
N ILE A 238 32.04 34.31 3.90
CA ILE A 238 32.73 33.13 3.32
C ILE A 238 33.00 33.46 1.86
N GLU A 239 34.25 33.61 1.51
CA GLU A 239 34.68 33.84 0.12
C GLU A 239 35.20 32.51 -0.45
N GLY A 240 34.87 32.23 -1.70
CA GLY A 240 35.30 31.05 -2.44
C GLY A 240 34.98 31.19 -3.92
N ASN A 241 35.38 30.23 -4.72
CA ASN A 241 35.04 30.23 -6.15
C ASN A 241 33.66 29.60 -6.38
N PHE A 242 32.65 30.23 -5.80
CA PHE A 242 31.26 29.73 -5.86
C PHE A 242 30.56 30.11 -7.15
N SER A 243 29.87 29.17 -7.75
CA SER A 243 28.75 29.47 -8.65
C SER A 243 27.56 30.07 -7.86
N LYS A 244 26.64 30.71 -8.54
CA LYS A 244 25.44 31.24 -7.91
C LYS A 244 24.61 30.12 -7.24
N GLU A 245 24.54 28.97 -7.89
CA GLU A 245 23.77 27.82 -7.46
C GLU A 245 24.37 27.21 -6.18
N GLU A 246 25.67 26.93 -6.16
CA GLU A 246 26.40 26.41 -4.98
C GLU A 246 26.27 27.36 -3.77
N ALA A 247 26.43 28.66 -3.96
CA ALA A 247 26.28 29.64 -2.90
C ALA A 247 24.83 29.65 -2.35
N THR A 248 23.82 29.53 -3.23
CA THR A 248 22.43 29.47 -2.82
C THR A 248 22.11 28.20 -2.02
N ASN A 249 22.54 27.05 -2.52
CA ASN A 249 22.33 25.75 -1.87
C ASN A 249 22.99 25.73 -0.47
N LEU A 250 24.21 26.26 -0.35
CA LEU A 250 24.90 26.33 0.94
C LEU A 250 24.22 27.30 1.93
N VAL A 251 23.72 28.42 1.46
CA VAL A 251 22.93 29.37 2.27
C VAL A 251 21.63 28.73 2.75
N ASP A 252 20.93 28.02 1.91
CA ASP A 252 19.69 27.32 2.27
C ASP A 252 19.95 26.21 3.29
N LEU A 253 21.05 25.47 3.13
CA LEU A 253 21.49 24.45 4.06
C LEU A 253 21.81 25.06 5.45
N ILE A 254 22.57 26.15 5.50
CA ILE A 254 22.90 26.87 6.74
C ILE A 254 21.65 27.45 7.39
N ASN A 255 20.75 28.05 6.62
CA ASN A 255 19.50 28.64 7.10
C ASN A 255 18.49 27.60 7.61
N SER A 256 18.55 26.38 7.09
CA SER A 256 17.71 25.26 7.60
C SER A 256 18.12 24.84 9.02
N GLY A 257 19.38 25.10 9.40
CA GLY A 257 19.94 24.82 10.71
C GLY A 257 20.67 23.47 10.79
N SER A 258 21.54 23.33 11.79
CA SER A 258 22.23 22.08 12.08
C SER A 258 21.30 21.03 12.67
N MET A 259 21.44 19.77 12.25
CA MET A 259 20.69 18.66 12.84
C MET A 259 21.26 18.28 14.21
N PRO A 260 20.41 18.07 15.22
CA PRO A 260 20.84 17.60 16.54
C PRO A 260 21.21 16.10 16.52
N THR A 261 21.09 15.45 15.37
CA THR A 261 21.23 14.01 15.18
C THR A 261 21.98 13.70 13.90
N LYS A 262 22.56 12.52 13.84
CA LYS A 262 23.11 11.93 12.61
C LYS A 262 22.04 11.09 11.94
N LEU A 263 21.93 11.19 10.63
CA LEU A 263 21.07 10.33 9.81
C LEU A 263 21.90 9.21 9.17
N THR A 264 21.39 7.99 9.30
CA THR A 264 21.97 6.80 8.66
C THR A 264 20.92 6.18 7.75
N GLU A 265 21.20 6.04 6.47
CA GLU A 265 20.31 5.36 5.54
C GLU A 265 20.22 3.87 5.87
N ILE A 266 19.04 3.38 6.16
CA ILE A 266 18.79 1.97 6.48
C ILE A 266 17.95 1.25 5.43
N SER A 267 17.27 2.02 4.57
CA SER A 267 16.59 1.52 3.38
C SER A 267 16.50 2.64 2.35
N SER A 268 16.68 2.30 1.10
CA SER A 268 16.47 3.24 -0.01
C SER A 268 15.88 2.53 -1.22
N LYS A 269 15.12 3.28 -2.00
CA LYS A 269 14.53 2.84 -3.27
C LYS A 269 14.58 4.00 -4.26
N THR A 270 15.30 3.83 -5.34
CA THR A 270 15.31 4.76 -6.47
C THR A 270 14.45 4.18 -7.59
N VAL A 271 13.64 4.99 -8.24
CA VAL A 271 12.83 4.61 -9.40
C VAL A 271 13.02 5.65 -10.47
N ALA A 272 13.50 5.24 -11.64
CA ALA A 272 13.63 6.16 -12.76
C ALA A 272 12.26 6.55 -13.35
N ALA A 273 12.10 7.81 -13.75
CA ALA A 273 10.84 8.34 -14.28
C ALA A 273 10.29 7.55 -15.48
N SER A 274 11.16 7.06 -16.36
CA SER A 274 10.77 6.25 -17.51
C SER A 274 10.12 4.90 -17.14
N PHE A 275 10.46 4.32 -15.99
CA PHE A 275 9.81 3.13 -15.47
C PHE A 275 8.38 3.43 -15.02
N GLY A 276 8.21 4.54 -14.28
CA GLY A 276 6.92 4.95 -13.75
C GLY A 276 5.89 5.22 -14.85
N GLU A 277 6.25 6.00 -15.86
CA GLU A 277 5.35 6.36 -16.96
C GLU A 277 4.86 5.13 -17.76
N ASN A 278 5.74 4.20 -18.10
CA ASN A 278 5.37 2.97 -18.80
C ASN A 278 4.46 2.07 -17.95
N SER A 279 4.76 1.95 -16.65
CA SER A 279 3.98 1.17 -15.69
C SER A 279 2.59 1.77 -15.47
N LEU A 280 2.48 3.10 -15.39
CA LEU A 280 1.21 3.83 -15.29
C LEU A 280 0.31 3.55 -16.50
N GLN A 281 0.85 3.75 -17.73
CA GLN A 281 0.08 3.57 -18.97
C GLN A 281 -0.47 2.14 -19.08
N LYS A 282 0.37 1.13 -18.88
CA LYS A 282 -0.03 -0.28 -18.94
C LYS A 282 -1.10 -0.62 -17.91
N THR A 283 -0.89 -0.20 -16.66
CA THR A 283 -1.81 -0.51 -15.56
C THR A 283 -3.14 0.22 -15.70
N PHE A 284 -3.12 1.46 -16.22
CA PHE A 284 -4.34 2.21 -16.51
C PHE A 284 -5.16 1.53 -17.61
N VAL A 285 -4.55 1.13 -18.73
CA VAL A 285 -5.23 0.39 -19.80
C VAL A 285 -5.80 -0.93 -19.28
N ALA A 286 -5.04 -1.67 -18.50
CA ALA A 286 -5.50 -2.91 -17.87
C ALA A 286 -6.73 -2.67 -16.95
N GLY A 287 -6.72 -1.61 -16.17
CA GLY A 287 -7.84 -1.22 -15.32
C GLY A 287 -9.10 -0.91 -16.11
N VAL A 288 -9.00 -0.10 -17.18
CA VAL A 288 -10.13 0.25 -18.06
C VAL A 288 -10.71 -1.01 -18.73
N VAL A 289 -9.85 -1.88 -19.25
CA VAL A 289 -10.27 -3.17 -19.86
C VAL A 289 -10.96 -4.05 -18.81
N GLY A 290 -10.41 -4.13 -17.60
CA GLY A 290 -11.00 -4.89 -16.49
C GLY A 290 -12.41 -4.39 -16.15
N ILE A 291 -12.60 -3.08 -16.03
CA ILE A 291 -13.92 -2.45 -15.77
C ILE A 291 -14.90 -2.77 -16.91
N ALA A 292 -14.45 -2.66 -18.15
CA ALA A 292 -15.29 -2.95 -19.32
C ALA A 292 -15.74 -4.42 -19.37
N LEU A 293 -14.84 -5.37 -19.07
CA LEU A 293 -15.15 -6.80 -19.00
C LEU A 293 -16.19 -7.10 -17.91
N VAL A 294 -16.06 -6.49 -16.74
CA VAL A 294 -17.01 -6.67 -15.64
C VAL A 294 -18.35 -6.04 -15.99
N ALA A 295 -18.37 -4.85 -16.58
CA ALA A 295 -19.62 -4.20 -17.03
C ALA A 295 -20.33 -5.07 -18.08
N LEU A 296 -19.60 -5.63 -19.04
CA LEU A 296 -20.12 -6.54 -20.06
C LEU A 296 -20.73 -7.79 -19.41
N LEU A 297 -20.02 -8.41 -18.46
CA LEU A 297 -20.52 -9.57 -17.72
C LEU A 297 -21.80 -9.24 -16.96
N MET A 298 -21.85 -8.12 -16.26
CA MET A 298 -23.05 -7.68 -15.52
C MET A 298 -24.22 -7.43 -16.43
N ILE A 299 -24.04 -6.78 -17.58
CA ILE A 299 -25.10 -6.54 -18.56
C ILE A 299 -25.59 -7.87 -19.15
N THR A 300 -24.69 -8.83 -19.44
CA THR A 300 -25.10 -10.14 -19.98
C THR A 300 -25.89 -10.95 -18.99
N LEU A 301 -25.51 -11.00 -17.70
CA LEU A 301 -26.16 -11.80 -16.66
C LEU A 301 -27.43 -11.15 -16.06
N TYR A 302 -27.40 -9.83 -15.88
CA TYR A 302 -28.46 -9.08 -15.16
C TYR A 302 -29.17 -8.04 -16.03
N LYS A 303 -28.89 -8.01 -17.34
CA LYS A 303 -29.57 -7.16 -18.33
C LYS A 303 -29.62 -5.69 -17.89
N PHE A 304 -30.82 -5.11 -17.79
CA PHE A 304 -31.00 -3.71 -17.39
C PHE A 304 -30.47 -3.41 -15.98
N GLY A 305 -30.68 -4.33 -15.02
CA GLY A 305 -30.07 -4.21 -13.68
C GLY A 305 -28.54 -4.18 -13.74
N GLY A 306 -27.95 -4.98 -14.62
CA GLY A 306 -26.51 -4.97 -14.88
C GLY A 306 -26.02 -3.64 -15.48
N LEU A 307 -26.79 -3.06 -16.43
CA LEU A 307 -26.47 -1.74 -17.00
C LEU A 307 -26.49 -0.64 -15.94
N VAL A 308 -27.51 -0.59 -15.08
CA VAL A 308 -27.58 0.37 -13.97
C VAL A 308 -26.41 0.19 -13.01
N SER A 309 -26.05 -1.06 -12.68
CA SER A 309 -24.87 -1.33 -11.84
C SER A 309 -23.56 -0.94 -12.52
N SER A 310 -23.44 -1.08 -13.85
CA SER A 310 -22.27 -0.61 -14.59
C SER A 310 -22.11 0.91 -14.53
N VAL A 311 -23.20 1.66 -14.60
CA VAL A 311 -23.19 3.13 -14.37
C VAL A 311 -22.81 3.43 -12.93
N SER A 312 -23.29 2.64 -11.96
CA SER A 312 -22.90 2.79 -10.55
C SER A 312 -21.42 2.51 -10.32
N ILE A 313 -20.79 1.61 -11.09
CA ILE A 313 -19.33 1.38 -11.04
C ILE A 313 -18.56 2.65 -11.44
N LEU A 314 -19.02 3.36 -12.47
CA LEU A 314 -18.37 4.62 -12.86
C LEU A 314 -18.54 5.68 -11.77
N ALA A 315 -19.71 5.78 -11.16
CA ALA A 315 -19.94 6.67 -10.01
C ALA A 315 -19.08 6.27 -8.80
N TYR A 316 -18.90 4.98 -8.55
CA TYR A 316 -18.02 4.45 -7.53
C TYR A 316 -16.55 4.82 -7.81
N THR A 317 -16.07 4.63 -9.04
CA THR A 317 -14.70 5.00 -9.44
C THR A 317 -14.47 6.49 -9.26
N PHE A 318 -15.40 7.33 -9.71
CA PHE A 318 -15.34 8.78 -9.52
C PHE A 318 -15.24 9.17 -8.05
N LEU A 319 -16.17 8.70 -7.21
CA LEU A 319 -16.19 9.06 -5.80
C LEU A 319 -14.96 8.53 -5.04
N THR A 320 -14.46 7.34 -5.40
CA THR A 320 -13.25 6.78 -4.80
C THR A 320 -12.04 7.65 -5.12
N LEU A 321 -11.86 8.04 -6.39
CA LEU A 321 -10.77 8.93 -6.80
C LEU A 321 -10.91 10.34 -6.21
N LEU A 322 -12.13 10.87 -6.14
CA LEU A 322 -12.40 12.17 -5.53
C LEU A 322 -12.02 12.20 -4.05
N ILE A 323 -12.50 11.20 -3.27
CA ILE A 323 -12.18 11.12 -1.83
C ILE A 323 -10.69 10.87 -1.64
N PHE A 324 -10.07 10.04 -2.49
CA PHE A 324 -8.64 9.78 -2.44
C PHE A 324 -7.81 11.07 -2.62
N ASN A 325 -8.20 11.93 -3.59
CA ASN A 325 -7.59 13.23 -3.78
C ASN A 325 -7.82 14.18 -2.59
N LEU A 326 -9.05 14.21 -2.05
CA LEU A 326 -9.38 15.08 -0.90
C LEU A 326 -8.59 14.73 0.37
N VAL A 327 -8.22 13.47 0.54
CA VAL A 327 -7.38 13.00 1.66
C VAL A 327 -5.89 13.24 1.38
N GLY A 328 -5.52 13.74 0.20
CA GLY A 328 -4.12 13.92 -0.20
C GLY A 328 -3.40 12.61 -0.49
N GLY A 329 -4.14 11.58 -0.92
CA GLY A 329 -3.58 10.26 -1.21
C GLY A 329 -2.67 10.28 -2.43
N ARG A 330 -1.57 9.53 -2.39
CA ARG A 330 -0.68 9.32 -3.55
C ARG A 330 -0.99 7.99 -4.21
N LEU A 331 -1.33 8.04 -5.49
CA LEU A 331 -1.68 6.86 -6.26
C LEU A 331 -0.42 6.07 -6.64
N THR A 332 -0.31 4.85 -6.12
CA THR A 332 0.74 3.88 -6.44
C THR A 332 0.20 2.82 -7.41
N LEU A 333 1.07 2.01 -8.01
CA LEU A 333 0.66 0.84 -8.81
C LEU A 333 -0.25 -0.10 -8.02
N GLN A 334 0.06 -0.30 -6.75
CA GLN A 334 -0.73 -1.11 -5.83
C GLN A 334 -2.07 -0.43 -5.49
N GLY A 335 -2.09 0.90 -5.40
CA GLY A 335 -3.31 1.67 -5.23
C GLY A 335 -4.28 1.52 -6.42
N ILE A 336 -3.75 1.49 -7.65
CA ILE A 336 -4.55 1.19 -8.85
C ILE A 336 -5.11 -0.25 -8.77
N ALA A 337 -4.28 -1.21 -8.37
CA ALA A 337 -4.74 -2.60 -8.19
C ALA A 337 -5.84 -2.67 -7.10
N ALA A 338 -5.70 -1.95 -5.98
CA ALA A 338 -6.73 -1.86 -4.94
C ALA A 338 -8.05 -1.29 -5.46
N LEU A 339 -8.00 -0.22 -6.27
CA LEU A 339 -9.19 0.36 -6.91
C LEU A 339 -9.89 -0.67 -7.80
N VAL A 340 -9.13 -1.38 -8.63
CA VAL A 340 -9.65 -2.38 -9.57
C VAL A 340 -10.26 -3.58 -8.84
N ILE A 341 -9.62 -4.06 -7.76
CA ILE A 341 -10.16 -5.10 -6.88
C ILE A 341 -11.41 -4.61 -6.17
N GLY A 342 -11.37 -3.36 -5.68
CA GLY A 342 -12.49 -2.70 -5.03
C GLY A 342 -13.74 -2.64 -5.91
N ILE A 343 -13.59 -2.46 -7.22
CA ILE A 343 -14.70 -2.54 -8.19
C ILE A 343 -15.33 -3.95 -8.19
N GLY A 344 -14.51 -5.00 -8.18
CA GLY A 344 -14.99 -6.38 -8.09
C GLY A 344 -15.81 -6.61 -6.82
N MET A 345 -15.32 -6.14 -5.66
CA MET A 345 -16.01 -6.24 -4.38
C MET A 345 -17.29 -5.38 -4.31
N ALA A 346 -17.26 -4.19 -4.94
CA ALA A 346 -18.44 -3.33 -5.01
C ALA A 346 -19.57 -4.01 -5.77
N ILE A 347 -19.25 -4.67 -6.90
CA ILE A 347 -20.23 -5.41 -7.71
C ILE A 347 -20.80 -6.59 -6.95
N ASP A 348 -20.04 -7.26 -6.11
CA ASP A 348 -20.54 -8.35 -5.27
C ASP A 348 -21.78 -7.90 -4.46
N SER A 349 -21.79 -6.67 -3.94
CA SER A 349 -22.94 -6.08 -3.26
C SER A 349 -24.20 -6.01 -4.14
N ALA A 350 -24.05 -5.71 -5.44
CA ALA A 350 -25.17 -5.72 -6.39
C ALA A 350 -25.62 -7.16 -6.70
N VAL A 351 -24.68 -8.08 -6.92
CA VAL A 351 -24.95 -9.51 -7.18
C VAL A 351 -25.71 -10.15 -6.03
N ILE A 352 -25.31 -9.85 -4.78
CA ILE A 352 -26.02 -10.28 -3.56
C ILE A 352 -27.48 -9.80 -3.58
N SER A 353 -27.67 -8.50 -3.83
CA SER A 353 -29.01 -7.91 -3.89
C SER A 353 -29.86 -8.53 -5.00
N PHE A 354 -29.29 -8.71 -6.19
CA PHE A 354 -30.01 -9.31 -7.33
C PHE A 354 -30.38 -10.78 -7.09
N SER A 355 -29.48 -11.54 -6.45
CA SER A 355 -29.77 -12.93 -6.09
C SER A 355 -30.97 -13.02 -5.14
N ARG A 356 -31.03 -12.15 -4.13
CA ARG A 356 -32.15 -12.10 -3.18
C ARG A 356 -33.45 -11.68 -3.87
N VAL A 357 -33.39 -10.67 -4.75
CA VAL A 357 -34.60 -10.27 -5.53
C VAL A 357 -35.09 -11.41 -6.42
N LYS A 358 -34.20 -12.17 -7.08
CA LYS A 358 -34.57 -13.36 -7.87
C LYS A 358 -35.21 -14.45 -7.01
N GLU A 359 -34.74 -14.67 -5.79
CA GLU A 359 -35.35 -15.61 -4.83
C GLU A 359 -36.76 -15.21 -4.47
N GLU A 360 -37.00 -13.92 -4.18
CA GLU A 360 -38.32 -13.40 -3.87
C GLU A 360 -39.29 -13.50 -5.09
N LEU A 361 -38.76 -13.24 -6.29
CA LEU A 361 -39.53 -13.45 -7.54
C LEU A 361 -39.95 -14.92 -7.74
N ASN A 362 -39.08 -15.88 -7.33
CA ASN A 362 -39.40 -17.30 -7.39
C ASN A 362 -40.53 -17.72 -6.42
N ARG A 363 -40.88 -16.88 -5.43
CA ARG A 363 -42.04 -17.05 -4.55
C ARG A 363 -43.33 -16.55 -5.18
N GLY A 364 -43.25 -16.00 -6.39
CA GLY A 364 -44.44 -15.54 -7.17
C GLY A 364 -44.94 -14.13 -6.83
N ILE A 365 -44.20 -13.37 -6.03
CA ILE A 365 -44.58 -11.99 -5.69
C ILE A 365 -44.23 -10.99 -6.79
N SER A 366 -44.85 -9.80 -6.76
CA SER A 366 -44.58 -8.74 -7.74
C SER A 366 -43.14 -8.26 -7.72
N LEU A 367 -42.62 -7.75 -8.82
CA LEU A 367 -41.25 -7.22 -8.91
C LEU A 367 -41.02 -6.13 -7.86
N LYS A 368 -41.99 -5.26 -7.62
CA LYS A 368 -41.87 -4.19 -6.62
C LYS A 368 -41.72 -4.73 -5.20
N SER A 369 -42.51 -5.72 -4.83
CA SER A 369 -42.45 -6.35 -3.51
C SER A 369 -41.17 -7.20 -3.37
N ALA A 370 -40.78 -7.97 -4.41
CA ALA A 370 -39.56 -8.75 -4.45
C ALA A 370 -38.30 -7.88 -4.34
N TYR A 371 -38.31 -6.73 -5.01
CA TYR A 371 -37.20 -5.78 -4.93
C TYR A 371 -37.06 -5.17 -3.52
N ALA A 372 -38.17 -4.76 -2.91
CA ALA A 372 -38.16 -4.20 -1.56
C ALA A 372 -37.70 -5.22 -0.51
N ALA A 373 -38.22 -6.47 -0.57
CA ALA A 373 -37.84 -7.54 0.33
C ALA A 373 -36.36 -7.96 0.12
N GLY A 374 -35.95 -8.24 -1.11
CA GLY A 374 -34.59 -8.64 -1.43
C GLY A 374 -33.53 -7.59 -1.08
N SER A 375 -33.84 -6.30 -1.28
CA SER A 375 -32.95 -5.19 -0.88
C SER A 375 -32.81 -5.08 0.65
N LYS A 376 -33.87 -5.34 1.40
CA LYS A 376 -33.84 -5.34 2.87
C LYS A 376 -33.04 -6.53 3.42
N GLU A 377 -33.34 -7.73 2.92
CA GLU A 377 -32.70 -8.96 3.39
C GLU A 377 -31.20 -9.03 3.03
N SER A 378 -30.78 -8.46 1.89
CA SER A 378 -29.37 -8.45 1.48
C SER A 378 -28.49 -7.45 2.24
N PHE A 379 -29.08 -6.47 2.96
CA PHE A 379 -28.31 -5.38 3.60
C PHE A 379 -27.29 -5.89 4.61
N MET A 380 -27.72 -6.74 5.54
CA MET A 380 -26.82 -7.24 6.60
C MET A 380 -25.70 -8.13 6.05
N SER A 381 -26.00 -8.99 5.07
CA SER A 381 -24.95 -9.82 4.44
C SER A 381 -23.90 -8.97 3.72
N ILE A 382 -24.31 -7.87 3.06
CA ILE A 382 -23.39 -6.92 2.42
C ILE A 382 -22.59 -6.15 3.47
N PHE A 383 -23.24 -5.73 4.56
CA PHE A 383 -22.57 -5.03 5.65
C PHE A 383 -21.50 -5.90 6.29
N ASP A 384 -21.84 -7.13 6.70
CA ASP A 384 -20.94 -8.09 7.34
C ASP A 384 -19.71 -8.36 6.45
N ALA A 385 -19.91 -8.54 5.14
CA ALA A 385 -18.86 -8.78 4.17
C ALA A 385 -17.86 -7.61 4.05
N ASN A 386 -18.36 -6.39 4.00
CA ASN A 386 -17.50 -5.21 3.88
C ASN A 386 -16.78 -4.87 5.19
N VAL A 387 -17.41 -5.10 6.35
CA VAL A 387 -16.76 -4.88 7.66
C VAL A 387 -15.56 -5.81 7.86
N THR A 388 -15.66 -7.08 7.47
CA THR A 388 -14.53 -8.02 7.59
C THR A 388 -13.34 -7.61 6.71
N THR A 389 -13.61 -7.14 5.49
CA THR A 389 -12.56 -6.61 4.60
C THR A 389 -11.99 -5.30 5.13
N LEU A 390 -12.83 -4.45 5.73
CA LEU A 390 -12.38 -3.19 6.34
C LEU A 390 -11.44 -3.43 7.54
N ILE A 391 -11.72 -4.44 8.36
CA ILE A 391 -10.82 -4.84 9.47
C ILE A 391 -9.43 -5.20 8.92
N ALA A 392 -9.36 -6.04 7.88
CA ALA A 392 -8.10 -6.41 7.24
C ALA A 392 -7.38 -5.19 6.64
N ALA A 393 -8.11 -4.29 5.97
CA ALA A 393 -7.56 -3.08 5.37
C ALA A 393 -7.02 -2.08 6.42
N ILE A 394 -7.69 -1.90 7.55
CA ILE A 394 -7.22 -1.05 8.65
C ILE A 394 -5.94 -1.61 9.26
N ILE A 395 -5.87 -2.92 9.49
CA ILE A 395 -4.66 -3.56 10.02
C ILE A 395 -3.49 -3.37 9.06
N LEU A 396 -3.75 -3.54 7.76
CA LEU A 396 -2.75 -3.33 6.72
C LEU A 396 -2.27 -1.87 6.66
N PHE A 397 -3.16 -0.91 6.88
CA PHE A 397 -2.81 0.51 6.96
C PHE A 397 -1.92 0.84 8.16
N VAL A 398 -2.22 0.25 9.34
CA VAL A 398 -1.50 0.53 10.59
C VAL A 398 -0.11 -0.13 10.60
N LEU A 399 -0.01 -1.38 10.11
CA LEU A 399 1.22 -2.18 10.19
C LEU A 399 1.99 -2.29 8.88
N GLY A 400 1.41 -1.86 7.77
CA GLY A 400 2.06 -1.84 6.46
C GLY A 400 3.02 -0.67 6.32
N GLU A 401 3.93 -0.77 5.35
CA GLU A 401 4.91 0.27 5.00
C GLU A 401 4.64 0.81 3.60
N SER A 402 5.01 2.06 3.35
CA SER A 402 5.04 2.73 2.04
C SER A 402 3.93 2.27 1.05
N SER A 403 4.29 1.52 0.01
CA SER A 403 3.36 1.04 -1.03
C SER A 403 2.18 0.24 -0.47
N VAL A 404 2.38 -0.52 0.63
CA VAL A 404 1.33 -1.29 1.30
C VAL A 404 0.30 -0.36 1.96
N LYS A 405 0.75 0.75 2.56
CA LYS A 405 -0.16 1.79 3.10
C LYS A 405 -1.00 2.43 2.00
N GLY A 406 -0.38 2.75 0.85
CA GLY A 406 -1.11 3.30 -0.31
C GLY A 406 -2.21 2.36 -0.81
N PHE A 407 -1.92 1.07 -0.91
CA PHE A 407 -2.90 0.03 -1.20
C PHE A 407 -4.03 0.00 -0.18
N ALA A 408 -3.69 -0.03 1.11
CA ALA A 408 -4.67 -0.11 2.20
C ALA A 408 -5.56 1.13 2.27
N THR A 409 -5.02 2.33 2.07
CA THR A 409 -5.77 3.60 2.00
C THR A 409 -6.81 3.55 0.89
N MET A 410 -6.40 3.16 -0.33
CA MET A 410 -7.31 3.03 -1.46
C MET A 410 -8.40 1.99 -1.17
N LEU A 411 -8.05 0.86 -0.55
CA LEU A 411 -8.99 -0.19 -0.20
C LEU A 411 -10.02 0.27 0.85
N ILE A 412 -9.60 0.99 1.89
CA ILE A 412 -10.49 1.55 2.91
C ILE A 412 -11.49 2.52 2.28
N ILE A 413 -11.00 3.46 1.46
CA ILE A 413 -11.86 4.41 0.75
C ILE A 413 -12.83 3.66 -0.17
N SER A 414 -12.34 2.68 -0.91
CA SER A 414 -13.14 1.82 -1.80
C SER A 414 -14.29 1.12 -1.08
N ILE A 415 -14.06 0.60 0.11
CA ILE A 415 -15.09 -0.06 0.93
C ILE A 415 -16.12 0.96 1.42
N ILE A 416 -15.70 2.12 1.88
CA ILE A 416 -16.61 3.19 2.33
C ILE A 416 -17.49 3.66 1.16
N VAL A 417 -16.90 3.88 0.00
CA VAL A 417 -17.63 4.29 -1.21
C VAL A 417 -18.60 3.18 -1.69
N THR A 418 -18.25 1.91 -1.48
CA THR A 418 -19.17 0.79 -1.78
C THR A 418 -20.48 0.93 -1.02
N PHE A 419 -20.45 1.31 0.27
CA PHE A 419 -21.69 1.58 1.02
C PHE A 419 -22.48 2.72 0.40
N LEU A 420 -21.83 3.83 0.04
CA LEU A 420 -22.51 5.00 -0.51
C LEU A 420 -23.12 4.72 -1.89
N VAL A 421 -22.36 4.08 -2.77
CA VAL A 421 -22.76 3.90 -4.16
C VAL A 421 -23.61 2.63 -4.34
N MET A 422 -23.14 1.46 -3.88
CA MET A 422 -23.83 0.21 -4.21
C MET A 422 -25.06 -0.04 -3.32
N ILE A 423 -25.01 0.39 -2.05
CA ILE A 423 -26.17 0.19 -1.17
C ILE A 423 -27.20 1.30 -1.32
N TYR A 424 -26.76 2.57 -1.46
CA TYR A 424 -27.73 3.68 -1.55
C TYR A 424 -28.01 4.09 -2.98
N LEU A 425 -27.00 4.55 -3.76
CA LEU A 425 -27.23 5.10 -5.10
C LEU A 425 -27.77 4.05 -6.08
N ASN A 426 -27.12 2.88 -6.18
CA ASN A 426 -27.54 1.80 -7.09
C ASN A 426 -28.95 1.29 -6.75
N ARG A 427 -29.25 1.07 -5.45
CA ARG A 427 -30.58 0.68 -5.01
C ARG A 427 -31.61 1.77 -5.28
N PHE A 428 -31.25 3.03 -5.07
CA PHE A 428 -32.15 4.15 -5.36
C PHE A 428 -32.49 4.20 -6.85
N MET A 429 -31.49 4.14 -7.74
CA MET A 429 -31.68 4.13 -9.18
C MET A 429 -32.59 2.98 -9.62
N LEU A 430 -32.27 1.75 -9.23
CA LEU A 430 -33.09 0.58 -9.56
C LEU A 430 -34.49 0.68 -9.00
N GLY A 431 -34.65 1.19 -7.77
CA GLY A 431 -35.97 1.38 -7.12
C GLY A 431 -36.90 2.34 -7.88
N ILE A 432 -36.36 3.39 -8.49
CA ILE A 432 -37.12 4.33 -9.32
C ILE A 432 -37.60 3.62 -10.60
N PHE A 433 -36.75 2.80 -11.24
CA PHE A 433 -37.17 2.01 -12.41
C PHE A 433 -38.23 0.95 -12.09
N VAL A 434 -38.12 0.27 -10.94
CA VAL A 434 -39.10 -0.68 -10.46
C VAL A 434 -40.46 -0.01 -10.23
N LYS A 435 -40.49 1.25 -9.73
CA LYS A 435 -41.74 2.03 -9.54
C LYS A 435 -42.43 2.42 -10.86
N SER A 436 -41.71 2.40 -11.98
CA SER A 436 -42.30 2.71 -13.30
C SER A 436 -43.21 1.60 -13.85
N GLU A 437 -43.19 0.40 -13.23
CA GLU A 437 -43.98 -0.81 -13.58
C GLU A 437 -43.73 -1.38 -14.98
N LYS A 438 -42.90 -0.77 -15.82
CA LYS A 438 -42.58 -1.27 -17.17
C LYS A 438 -41.95 -2.64 -17.21
N PHE A 439 -41.25 -3.01 -16.15
CA PHE A 439 -40.54 -4.30 -16.05
C PHE A 439 -41.38 -5.40 -15.38
N GLU A 440 -42.59 -5.11 -14.90
CA GLU A 440 -43.44 -6.12 -14.22
C GLU A 440 -43.80 -7.29 -15.16
N GLU A 441 -44.11 -6.97 -16.41
CA GLU A 441 -44.42 -7.98 -17.44
C GLU A 441 -43.14 -8.63 -18.02
N HIS A 442 -42.01 -7.90 -18.00
CA HIS A 442 -40.74 -8.30 -18.62
C HIS A 442 -39.61 -8.46 -17.56
N LYS A 443 -39.84 -9.25 -16.49
CA LYS A 443 -38.88 -9.48 -15.39
C LYS A 443 -37.56 -10.00 -15.87
N TRP A 444 -37.53 -10.74 -17.00
CA TRP A 444 -36.27 -11.19 -17.63
C TRP A 444 -35.42 -10.02 -18.12
N LEU A 445 -36.03 -8.99 -18.71
CA LEU A 445 -35.28 -7.83 -19.19
C LEU A 445 -34.70 -7.00 -18.04
N PHE A 446 -35.34 -7.03 -16.85
CA PHE A 446 -34.85 -6.28 -15.69
C PHE A 446 -33.63 -6.91 -15.03
N LEU A 447 -33.68 -8.21 -14.70
CA LEU A 447 -32.61 -8.91 -13.96
C LEU A 447 -32.14 -10.21 -14.61
N GLY A 448 -32.52 -10.53 -15.84
CA GLY A 448 -32.23 -11.83 -16.45
C GLY A 448 -32.98 -12.98 -15.76
N TYR A 449 -34.11 -12.70 -15.13
CA TYR A 449 -34.92 -13.70 -14.42
C TYR A 449 -35.64 -14.64 -15.40
N LYS A 450 -35.34 -15.94 -15.27
CA LYS A 450 -36.05 -17.00 -16.01
C LYS A 450 -36.84 -17.84 -15.01
N ASN A 451 -38.11 -18.04 -15.27
CA ASN A 451 -39.04 -18.82 -14.41
C ASN A 451 -38.73 -20.35 -14.44
N LYS A 452 -37.48 -20.74 -14.68
CA LYS A 452 -37.02 -22.14 -14.58
C LYS A 452 -36.19 -22.31 -13.31
N ARG A 453 -36.71 -23.08 -12.34
CA ARG A 453 -35.87 -23.63 -11.26
C ARG A 453 -34.83 -24.57 -11.91
N ILE A 454 -33.58 -24.17 -11.96
CA ILE A 454 -32.48 -25.09 -12.19
C ILE A 454 -32.29 -25.81 -10.85
N GLU A 455 -32.87 -27.00 -10.70
CA GLU A 455 -32.61 -27.86 -9.55
C GLU A 455 -31.19 -28.41 -9.71
N ASN A 456 -30.24 -27.76 -9.07
CA ASN A 456 -28.90 -28.34 -8.92
C ASN A 456 -29.01 -29.55 -7.96
N LYS A 457 -28.86 -30.76 -8.47
CA LYS A 457 -28.92 -32.01 -7.67
C LYS A 457 -27.58 -32.44 -7.08
N PHE A 458 -26.51 -31.63 -7.27
CA PHE A 458 -25.19 -31.98 -6.79
C PHE A 458 -25.17 -32.10 -5.26
N ASP A 459 -24.53 -33.16 -4.73
CA ASP A 459 -24.35 -33.38 -3.32
C ASP A 459 -22.96 -32.91 -2.88
N PHE A 460 -22.88 -31.78 -2.19
CA PHE A 460 -21.64 -31.16 -1.72
C PHE A 460 -21.06 -31.85 -0.48
N VAL A 461 -21.87 -32.56 0.28
CA VAL A 461 -21.43 -33.22 1.51
C VAL A 461 -20.88 -34.62 1.27
N LYS A 462 -21.38 -35.33 0.23
CA LYS A 462 -20.94 -36.68 -0.11
C LYS A 462 -19.43 -36.80 -0.37
N PRO A 463 -18.78 -35.91 -1.14
CA PRO A 463 -17.35 -36.00 -1.44
C PRO A 463 -16.42 -35.51 -0.32
N LYS A 464 -16.92 -35.11 0.86
CA LYS A 464 -16.14 -34.48 1.92
C LYS A 464 -14.85 -35.23 2.30
N ASN A 465 -14.90 -36.57 2.42
CA ASN A 465 -13.73 -37.34 2.81
C ASN A 465 -12.66 -37.32 1.72
N ILE A 466 -13.08 -37.40 0.44
CA ILE A 466 -12.17 -37.28 -0.71
C ILE A 466 -11.54 -35.90 -0.74
N VAL A 467 -12.34 -34.85 -0.54
CA VAL A 467 -11.85 -33.46 -0.51
C VAL A 467 -10.81 -33.27 0.61
N PHE A 468 -11.11 -33.74 1.84
CA PHE A 468 -10.15 -33.63 2.95
C PHE A 468 -8.87 -34.43 2.72
N ILE A 469 -8.96 -35.62 2.12
CA ILE A 469 -7.77 -36.41 1.78
C ILE A 469 -6.93 -35.72 0.72
N VAL A 470 -7.55 -35.25 -0.37
CA VAL A 470 -6.83 -34.55 -1.47
C VAL A 470 -6.19 -33.26 -0.97
N VAL A 471 -6.94 -32.45 -0.23
CA VAL A 471 -6.43 -31.19 0.34
C VAL A 471 -5.31 -31.48 1.35
N GLY A 472 -5.48 -32.49 2.21
CA GLY A 472 -4.46 -32.91 3.15
C GLY A 472 -3.18 -33.36 2.45
N LEU A 473 -3.29 -34.15 1.36
CA LEU A 473 -2.15 -34.57 0.55
C LEU A 473 -1.45 -33.36 -0.10
N ILE A 474 -2.20 -32.43 -0.67
CA ILE A 474 -1.62 -31.21 -1.27
C ILE A 474 -0.86 -30.41 -0.20
N ILE A 475 -1.43 -30.23 1.00
CA ILE A 475 -0.76 -29.50 2.08
C ILE A 475 0.51 -30.23 2.56
N VAL A 476 0.47 -31.56 2.70
CA VAL A 476 1.64 -32.35 3.14
C VAL A 476 2.73 -32.34 2.06
N ILE A 477 2.40 -32.68 0.83
CA ILE A 477 3.38 -32.72 -0.28
C ILE A 477 3.91 -31.33 -0.59
N GLY A 478 3.02 -30.33 -0.67
CA GLY A 478 3.40 -28.95 -0.90
C GLY A 478 4.19 -28.35 0.27
N GLY A 479 3.85 -28.70 1.50
CA GLY A 479 4.60 -28.34 2.70
C GLY A 479 6.01 -28.96 2.72
N MET A 480 6.16 -30.24 2.34
CA MET A 480 7.45 -30.88 2.19
C MET A 480 8.29 -30.20 1.10
N PHE A 481 7.68 -29.90 -0.05
CA PHE A 481 8.35 -29.17 -1.12
C PHE A 481 8.81 -27.78 -0.66
N THR A 482 7.93 -27.04 0.03
CA THR A 482 8.25 -25.71 0.58
C THR A 482 9.37 -25.79 1.63
N TYR A 483 9.43 -26.87 2.41
CA TYR A 483 10.50 -27.10 3.40
C TYR A 483 11.84 -27.43 2.72
N SER A 484 11.84 -28.25 1.66
CA SER A 484 13.07 -28.67 0.95
C SER A 484 13.65 -27.56 0.09
N GLU A 485 12.82 -26.90 -0.71
CA GLU A 485 13.23 -25.88 -1.70
C GLU A 485 13.21 -24.46 -1.14
N GLY A 486 12.53 -24.23 -0.03
CA GLY A 486 12.29 -22.93 0.57
C GLY A 486 11.37 -22.02 -0.25
N LEU A 487 11.11 -20.84 0.29
CA LEU A 487 10.41 -19.76 -0.41
C LEU A 487 11.41 -18.90 -1.17
N ASN A 488 11.02 -18.40 -2.33
CA ASN A 488 11.79 -17.41 -3.04
C ASN A 488 11.49 -16.03 -2.42
N LEU A 489 12.21 -15.71 -1.32
CA LEU A 489 12.03 -14.45 -0.60
C LEU A 489 12.67 -13.29 -1.35
N GLY A 490 11.97 -12.16 -1.47
CA GLY A 490 12.49 -10.89 -1.93
C GLY A 490 13.41 -10.22 -0.89
N ILE A 491 13.99 -9.09 -1.26
CA ILE A 491 14.90 -8.34 -0.37
C ILE A 491 14.19 -7.85 0.90
N ASP A 492 12.89 -7.63 0.86
CA ASP A 492 12.08 -7.25 2.03
C ASP A 492 12.26 -8.23 3.19
N PHE A 493 12.48 -9.51 2.89
CA PHE A 493 12.61 -10.60 3.86
C PHE A 493 14.02 -11.21 3.92
N LYS A 494 14.91 -10.91 2.95
CA LYS A 494 16.30 -11.35 2.97
C LYS A 494 17.26 -10.26 3.42
N GLY A 495 16.92 -9.00 3.16
CA GLY A 495 17.88 -7.88 3.15
C GLY A 495 18.76 -7.94 1.89
N GLY A 496 19.54 -6.90 1.64
CA GLY A 496 20.41 -6.82 0.47
C GLY A 496 19.97 -5.70 -0.49
N SER A 497 20.36 -5.83 -1.76
CA SER A 497 20.03 -4.84 -2.78
C SER A 497 19.44 -5.46 -4.04
N THR A 498 18.60 -4.70 -4.74
CA THR A 498 18.09 -5.04 -6.06
C THR A 498 18.55 -4.03 -7.08
N ILE A 499 18.85 -4.50 -8.29
CA ILE A 499 19.21 -3.66 -9.43
C ILE A 499 18.28 -4.05 -10.58
N GLU A 500 17.54 -3.10 -11.08
CA GLU A 500 16.70 -3.28 -12.27
C GLU A 500 17.29 -2.46 -13.42
N ILE A 501 17.67 -3.14 -14.49
CA ILE A 501 18.35 -2.55 -15.65
C ILE A 501 17.40 -2.61 -16.82
N ASN A 502 17.04 -1.47 -17.40
CA ASN A 502 16.20 -1.35 -18.58
C ASN A 502 16.99 -0.65 -19.70
N SER A 503 17.28 -1.36 -20.77
CA SER A 503 18.08 -0.87 -21.89
C SER A 503 17.25 -0.76 -23.15
N LYS A 504 17.63 0.14 -24.05
CA LYS A 504 17.05 0.20 -25.41
C LYS A 504 17.52 -0.96 -26.30
N LYS A 505 18.52 -1.74 -25.86
CA LYS A 505 19.09 -2.88 -26.58
C LYS A 505 18.85 -4.16 -25.79
N ALA A 506 18.86 -5.31 -26.50
CA ALA A 506 18.73 -6.59 -25.85
C ALA A 506 19.89 -6.84 -24.84
N LEU A 507 19.52 -7.20 -23.62
CA LEU A 507 20.44 -7.52 -22.52
C LEU A 507 20.66 -9.03 -22.45
N LYS A 508 21.90 -9.45 -22.28
CA LYS A 508 22.26 -10.86 -22.04
C LYS A 508 22.55 -11.07 -20.55
N VAL A 509 21.84 -12.00 -19.95
CA VAL A 509 21.98 -12.34 -18.52
C VAL A 509 23.43 -12.70 -18.17
N ASP A 510 24.14 -13.42 -19.06
CA ASP A 510 25.52 -13.83 -18.82
C ASP A 510 26.50 -12.64 -18.80
N ASP A 511 26.25 -11.60 -19.60
CA ASP A 511 27.09 -10.40 -19.61
C ASP A 511 26.90 -9.61 -18.29
N ILE A 512 25.66 -9.43 -17.86
CA ILE A 512 25.35 -8.75 -16.59
C ILE A 512 25.90 -9.55 -15.40
N LYS A 513 25.84 -10.89 -15.44
CA LYS A 513 26.42 -11.75 -14.41
C LYS A 513 27.94 -11.57 -14.29
N LYS A 514 28.63 -11.38 -15.40
CA LYS A 514 30.07 -11.08 -15.40
C LYS A 514 30.32 -9.69 -14.81
N ASP A 515 29.54 -8.71 -15.19
CA ASP A 515 29.68 -7.33 -14.69
C ASP A 515 29.49 -7.23 -13.17
N ILE A 516 28.46 -7.89 -12.63
CA ILE A 516 28.24 -7.95 -11.17
C ILE A 516 29.45 -8.58 -10.47
N LYS A 517 30.04 -9.61 -11.09
CA LYS A 517 31.24 -10.24 -10.54
C LYS A 517 32.50 -9.34 -10.67
N GLU A 518 32.61 -8.55 -11.75
CA GLU A 518 33.68 -7.56 -11.92
C GLU A 518 33.57 -6.42 -10.89
N LEU A 519 32.34 -6.05 -10.50
CA LEU A 519 32.06 -5.08 -9.45
C LEU A 519 32.23 -5.65 -8.04
N ASP A 520 32.62 -6.93 -7.90
CA ASP A 520 32.84 -7.65 -6.64
C ASP A 520 31.61 -7.73 -5.71
N TYR A 521 30.41 -7.80 -6.32
CA TYR A 521 29.18 -8.00 -5.56
C TYR A 521 28.71 -9.45 -5.57
N LYS A 522 28.10 -9.88 -4.46
CA LYS A 522 27.62 -11.23 -4.26
C LYS A 522 26.22 -11.41 -4.85
N LEU A 523 26.19 -12.00 -6.03
CA LEU A 523 24.94 -12.28 -6.74
C LEU A 523 24.13 -13.37 -6.05
N VAL A 524 22.87 -13.05 -5.70
CA VAL A 524 21.88 -14.01 -5.20
C VAL A 524 21.07 -14.59 -6.36
N LYS A 525 20.54 -13.70 -7.22
CA LYS A 525 19.65 -14.08 -8.32
C LYS A 525 19.72 -13.08 -9.47
N ILE A 526 19.47 -13.55 -10.67
CA ILE A 526 19.31 -12.72 -11.85
C ILE A 526 18.18 -13.29 -12.71
N ASP A 527 17.20 -12.46 -13.04
CA ASP A 527 16.03 -12.81 -13.83
C ASP A 527 15.93 -11.89 -15.05
N SER A 528 15.73 -12.49 -16.24
CA SER A 528 15.37 -11.72 -17.44
C SER A 528 13.85 -11.53 -17.45
N ILE A 529 13.42 -10.27 -17.30
CA ILE A 529 12.00 -9.90 -17.35
C ILE A 529 11.53 -9.84 -18.82
N SER A 530 12.37 -9.28 -19.69
CA SER A 530 12.19 -9.19 -21.14
C SER A 530 13.55 -9.14 -21.82
N ASN A 531 13.59 -9.08 -23.16
CA ASN A 531 14.85 -9.00 -23.88
C ASN A 531 15.69 -7.75 -23.54
N ASP A 532 15.07 -6.71 -23.07
CA ASP A 532 15.63 -5.40 -22.77
C ASP A 532 15.63 -5.06 -21.27
N ARG A 533 15.14 -5.96 -20.41
CA ARG A 533 14.99 -5.70 -18.97
C ARG A 533 15.46 -6.90 -18.13
N VAL A 534 16.38 -6.63 -17.20
CA VAL A 534 16.96 -7.61 -16.29
C VAL A 534 16.83 -7.13 -14.85
N TYR A 535 16.51 -8.05 -13.95
CA TYR A 535 16.38 -7.85 -12.52
C TYR A 535 17.43 -8.67 -11.77
N VAL A 536 18.22 -8.02 -10.93
CA VAL A 536 19.32 -8.60 -10.18
C VAL A 536 19.08 -8.46 -8.70
N ILE A 537 19.34 -9.48 -7.91
CA ILE A 537 19.32 -9.46 -6.45
C ILE A 537 20.71 -9.74 -5.94
N LEU A 538 21.23 -8.84 -5.08
CA LEU A 538 22.49 -8.94 -4.39
C LEU A 538 22.28 -9.23 -2.90
N ASP A 539 23.21 -9.98 -2.28
CA ASP A 539 23.28 -10.19 -0.82
C ASP A 539 23.85 -8.95 -0.11
N ASP A 540 24.59 -8.14 -0.86
CA ASP A 540 25.24 -6.94 -0.35
C ASP A 540 24.21 -5.82 -0.15
N VAL A 541 24.33 -5.11 0.98
CA VAL A 541 23.59 -3.88 1.25
C VAL A 541 24.44 -2.72 0.72
N LEU A 542 24.03 -2.15 -0.41
CA LEU A 542 24.73 -1.04 -1.05
C LEU A 542 24.49 0.25 -0.25
N ASP A 543 25.56 0.97 0.06
CA ASP A 543 25.48 2.35 0.53
C ASP A 543 25.24 3.31 -0.64
N ASN A 544 25.08 4.59 -0.35
CA ASN A 544 24.75 5.59 -1.38
C ASN A 544 25.82 5.67 -2.48
N ASP A 545 27.12 5.65 -2.09
CA ASP A 545 28.23 5.76 -3.05
C ASP A 545 28.31 4.54 -3.97
N LYS A 546 28.08 3.34 -3.42
CA LYS A 546 28.03 2.10 -4.22
C LYS A 546 26.80 2.05 -5.11
N THR A 547 25.65 2.56 -4.63
CA THR A 547 24.44 2.66 -5.43
C THR A 547 24.68 3.52 -6.66
N ASN A 548 25.22 4.72 -6.50
CA ASN A 548 25.54 5.63 -7.59
C ASN A 548 26.54 5.04 -8.58
N LYS A 549 27.59 4.36 -8.07
CA LYS A 549 28.56 3.67 -8.92
C LYS A 549 27.92 2.58 -9.78
N VAL A 550 27.01 1.81 -9.21
CA VAL A 550 26.29 0.74 -9.91
C VAL A 550 25.35 1.33 -10.97
N GLU A 551 24.59 2.35 -10.63
CA GLU A 551 23.70 3.05 -11.56
C GLU A 551 24.48 3.64 -12.74
N ASP A 552 25.54 4.36 -12.46
CA ASP A 552 26.42 4.96 -13.46
C ASP A 552 27.08 3.91 -14.38
N TYR A 553 27.56 2.80 -13.81
CA TYR A 553 28.19 1.73 -14.57
C TYR A 553 27.23 1.13 -15.60
N PHE A 554 26.04 0.71 -15.19
CA PHE A 554 25.06 0.08 -16.08
C PHE A 554 24.44 1.08 -17.05
N ASN A 555 24.17 2.32 -16.63
CA ASN A 555 23.64 3.37 -17.48
C ASN A 555 24.63 3.70 -18.63
N LYS A 556 25.93 3.83 -18.33
CA LYS A 556 26.96 4.11 -19.35
C LYS A 556 27.23 2.91 -20.25
N LYS A 557 27.38 1.71 -19.68
CA LYS A 557 27.78 0.50 -20.45
C LYS A 557 26.68 0.02 -21.40
N TYR A 558 25.43 0.03 -20.95
CA TYR A 558 24.31 -0.53 -21.71
C TYR A 558 23.38 0.53 -22.29
N SER A 559 23.69 1.82 -22.13
CA SER A 559 22.75 2.93 -22.45
C SER A 559 21.38 2.66 -21.81
N ALA A 560 21.43 2.17 -20.57
CA ALA A 560 20.28 1.71 -19.82
C ALA A 560 19.79 2.80 -18.87
N THR A 561 18.62 2.56 -18.31
CA THR A 561 18.12 3.26 -17.13
C THR A 561 18.10 2.23 -15.99
N THR A 562 18.82 2.54 -14.91
CA THR A 562 18.97 1.62 -13.77
C THR A 562 18.17 2.15 -12.57
N SER A 563 17.55 1.25 -11.82
CA SER A 563 16.84 1.52 -10.58
C SER A 563 17.42 0.61 -9.49
N VAL A 564 17.78 1.18 -8.33
CA VAL A 564 18.37 0.43 -7.22
C VAL A 564 17.50 0.52 -5.99
N GLY A 565 17.24 -0.63 -5.35
CA GLY A 565 16.56 -0.74 -4.08
C GLY A 565 17.48 -1.37 -3.03
N VAL A 566 17.50 -0.82 -1.82
CA VAL A 566 18.36 -1.31 -0.72
C VAL A 566 17.52 -1.51 0.54
N ILE A 567 17.68 -2.65 1.20
CA ILE A 567 17.03 -2.97 2.47
C ILE A 567 18.06 -3.53 3.46
N SER A 568 18.26 -2.81 4.56
CA SER A 568 19.15 -3.25 5.63
C SER A 568 18.55 -4.41 6.44
N ASN A 569 19.41 -5.13 7.16
CA ASN A 569 18.99 -6.22 8.05
C ASN A 569 18.03 -5.78 9.16
N GLN A 570 18.09 -4.51 9.59
CA GLN A 570 17.17 -3.95 10.57
C GLN A 570 15.76 -3.82 9.99
N VAL A 571 15.62 -3.17 8.83
CA VAL A 571 14.35 -2.98 8.14
C VAL A 571 13.71 -4.32 7.78
N LYS A 572 14.48 -5.29 7.27
CA LYS A 572 14.05 -6.67 7.06
C LYS A 572 13.39 -7.27 8.31
N LYS A 573 14.01 -7.11 9.49
CA LYS A 573 13.46 -7.64 10.75
C LYS A 573 12.13 -6.97 11.08
N ASP A 574 12.06 -5.65 10.96
CA ASP A 574 10.87 -4.87 11.26
C ASP A 574 9.70 -5.24 10.32
N ILE A 575 9.95 -5.36 9.01
CA ILE A 575 8.97 -5.81 8.02
C ILE A 575 8.45 -7.21 8.36
N THR A 576 9.36 -8.15 8.67
CA THR A 576 8.98 -9.53 8.98
C THR A 576 8.12 -9.62 10.25
N GLU A 577 8.51 -8.91 11.31
CA GLU A 577 7.73 -8.88 12.56
C GLU A 577 6.35 -8.24 12.36
N ASN A 578 6.28 -7.12 11.62
CA ASN A 578 5.03 -6.43 11.34
C ASN A 578 4.10 -7.28 10.47
N ALA A 579 4.63 -8.01 9.49
CA ALA A 579 3.86 -8.94 8.66
C ALA A 579 3.21 -10.05 9.49
N ILE A 580 3.96 -10.67 10.40
CA ILE A 580 3.46 -11.72 11.29
C ILE A 580 2.42 -11.15 12.27
N LYS A 581 2.69 -9.98 12.86
CA LYS A 581 1.76 -9.29 13.76
C LYS A 581 0.45 -8.96 13.02
N ALA A 582 0.53 -8.44 11.80
CA ALA A 582 -0.63 -8.09 11.00
C ALA A 582 -1.53 -9.32 10.73
N LEU A 583 -0.93 -10.45 10.37
CA LEU A 583 -1.66 -11.69 10.11
C LEU A 583 -2.37 -12.21 11.37
N ILE A 584 -1.67 -12.22 12.51
CA ILE A 584 -2.23 -12.67 13.80
C ILE A 584 -3.38 -11.75 14.24
N ILE A 585 -3.16 -10.44 14.22
CA ILE A 585 -4.18 -9.45 14.63
C ILE A 585 -5.40 -9.52 13.72
N ALA A 586 -5.21 -9.70 12.39
CA ALA A 586 -6.30 -9.89 11.46
C ALA A 586 -7.13 -11.13 11.77
N CYS A 587 -6.49 -12.27 12.01
CA CYS A 587 -7.18 -13.50 12.41
C CYS A 587 -7.97 -13.31 13.71
N ILE A 588 -7.37 -12.69 14.73
CA ILE A 588 -8.03 -12.43 16.02
C ILE A 588 -9.23 -11.48 15.82
N GLY A 589 -9.05 -10.38 15.11
CA GLY A 589 -10.11 -9.40 14.83
C GLY A 589 -11.30 -10.03 14.10
N MET A 590 -11.04 -10.91 13.15
CA MET A 590 -12.07 -11.65 12.44
C MET A 590 -12.77 -12.68 13.31
N ILE A 591 -12.04 -13.43 14.17
CA ILE A 591 -12.65 -14.35 15.13
C ILE A 591 -13.61 -13.60 16.04
N ILE A 592 -13.19 -12.47 16.59
CA ILE A 592 -14.01 -11.63 17.46
C ILE A 592 -15.27 -11.18 16.72
N TYR A 593 -15.12 -10.60 15.53
CA TYR A 593 -16.25 -10.12 14.73
C TYR A 593 -17.25 -11.23 14.41
N ILE A 594 -16.77 -12.38 13.91
CA ILE A 594 -17.63 -13.50 13.54
C ILE A 594 -18.31 -14.11 14.79
N SER A 595 -17.61 -14.18 15.92
CA SER A 595 -18.18 -14.71 17.17
C SER A 595 -19.28 -13.82 17.76
N ILE A 596 -19.21 -12.51 17.54
CA ILE A 596 -20.27 -11.57 17.91
C ILE A 596 -21.49 -11.76 16.99
N ARG A 597 -21.25 -11.98 15.69
CA ARG A 597 -22.30 -12.04 14.67
C ARG A 597 -22.95 -13.41 14.53
N PHE A 598 -22.15 -14.49 14.75
CA PHE A 598 -22.54 -15.88 14.61
C PHE A 598 -22.14 -16.68 15.86
N LYS A 599 -22.60 -17.93 15.96
CA LYS A 599 -22.11 -18.85 16.99
C LYS A 599 -20.63 -19.17 16.79
N PHE A 600 -19.91 -19.42 17.86
CA PHE A 600 -18.47 -19.70 17.86
C PHE A 600 -18.04 -20.84 16.90
N SER A 601 -18.92 -21.85 16.68
CA SER A 601 -18.64 -22.93 15.72
C SER A 601 -18.49 -22.44 14.28
N TYR A 602 -19.22 -21.40 13.88
CA TYR A 602 -19.07 -20.78 12.55
C TYR A 602 -17.73 -20.03 12.45
N GLY A 603 -17.33 -19.32 13.53
CA GLY A 603 -16.08 -18.56 13.57
C GLY A 603 -14.86 -19.46 13.40
N ILE A 604 -14.76 -20.53 14.19
CA ILE A 604 -13.64 -21.49 14.08
C ILE A 604 -13.60 -22.13 12.69
N SER A 605 -14.76 -22.53 12.13
CA SER A 605 -14.81 -23.15 10.82
C SER A 605 -14.35 -22.21 9.70
N ALA A 606 -14.67 -20.92 9.82
CA ALA A 606 -14.20 -19.90 8.89
C ALA A 606 -12.68 -19.72 8.99
N ILE A 607 -12.14 -19.60 10.20
CA ILE A 607 -10.68 -19.39 10.39
C ILE A 607 -9.85 -20.58 9.87
N ILE A 608 -10.29 -21.81 10.09
CA ILE A 608 -9.60 -22.99 9.55
C ILE A 608 -9.57 -22.93 8.02
N ALA A 609 -10.67 -22.50 7.39
CA ALA A 609 -10.71 -22.31 5.94
C ALA A 609 -9.77 -21.18 5.48
N LEU A 610 -9.67 -20.07 6.23
CA LEU A 610 -8.74 -18.96 5.91
C LEU A 610 -7.27 -19.37 6.05
N ILE A 611 -6.93 -20.16 7.07
CA ILE A 611 -5.58 -20.71 7.24
C ILE A 611 -5.26 -21.63 6.06
N HIS A 612 -6.21 -22.49 5.67
CA HIS A 612 -6.06 -23.33 4.47
C HIS A 612 -5.79 -22.49 3.23
N ASP A 613 -6.56 -21.42 2.98
CA ASP A 613 -6.43 -20.57 1.81
C ASP A 613 -5.05 -19.91 1.77
N SER A 614 -4.60 -19.37 2.89
CA SER A 614 -3.27 -18.75 3.03
C SER A 614 -2.14 -19.77 2.78
N LEU A 615 -2.25 -20.98 3.34
CA LEU A 615 -1.28 -22.06 3.12
C LEU A 615 -1.24 -22.51 1.65
N MET A 616 -2.38 -22.62 0.99
CA MET A 616 -2.44 -22.98 -0.43
C MET A 616 -1.77 -21.95 -1.32
N VAL A 617 -1.97 -20.66 -1.07
CA VAL A 617 -1.29 -19.58 -1.79
C VAL A 617 0.23 -19.67 -1.58
N LEU A 618 0.68 -19.87 -0.34
CA LEU A 618 2.09 -19.98 0.01
C LEU A 618 2.76 -21.19 -0.67
N ILE A 619 2.09 -22.35 -0.67
CA ILE A 619 2.56 -23.57 -1.36
C ILE A 619 2.67 -23.33 -2.86
N MET A 620 1.67 -22.69 -3.47
CA MET A 620 1.69 -22.39 -4.91
C MET A 620 2.81 -21.42 -5.26
N PHE A 621 3.09 -20.41 -4.42
CA PHE A 621 4.21 -19.48 -4.59
C PHE A 621 5.56 -20.21 -4.49
N SER A 622 5.71 -21.12 -3.53
CA SER A 622 6.90 -21.98 -3.42
C SER A 622 7.09 -22.84 -4.69
N PHE A 623 6.01 -23.49 -5.15
CA PHE A 623 6.04 -24.37 -6.32
C PHE A 623 6.36 -23.62 -7.62
N LEU A 624 5.74 -22.47 -7.84
CA LEU A 624 5.96 -21.60 -9.01
C LEU A 624 7.23 -20.75 -8.90
N ARG A 625 7.97 -20.82 -7.78
CA ARG A 625 9.15 -20.01 -7.48
C ARG A 625 8.91 -18.52 -7.60
N LEU A 626 7.69 -18.06 -7.34
CA LEU A 626 7.33 -16.63 -7.36
C LEU A 626 7.94 -15.92 -6.15
N GLU A 627 8.29 -14.65 -6.33
CA GLU A 627 8.90 -13.85 -5.27
C GLU A 627 7.89 -13.47 -4.20
N VAL A 628 8.24 -13.73 -2.94
CA VAL A 628 7.50 -13.34 -1.75
C VAL A 628 8.12 -12.06 -1.19
N ASN A 629 7.43 -10.94 -1.37
CA ASN A 629 7.81 -9.60 -0.89
C ASN A 629 6.72 -9.01 0.03
N SER A 630 6.87 -7.78 0.49
CA SER A 630 5.89 -7.11 1.35
C SER A 630 4.48 -7.03 0.72
N MET A 631 4.40 -6.92 -0.62
CA MET A 631 3.13 -6.93 -1.35
C MET A 631 2.41 -8.30 -1.29
N PHE A 632 3.14 -9.41 -1.17
CA PHE A 632 2.54 -10.72 -0.96
C PHE A 632 1.74 -10.77 0.37
N ILE A 633 2.24 -10.11 1.43
CA ILE A 633 1.50 -10.01 2.71
C ILE A 633 0.20 -9.21 2.53
N ALA A 634 0.25 -8.12 1.75
CA ALA A 634 -0.95 -7.36 1.41
C ALA A 634 -1.97 -8.21 0.62
N ALA A 635 -1.48 -9.05 -0.30
CA ALA A 635 -2.33 -9.99 -1.02
C ALA A 635 -2.97 -11.01 -0.07
N ILE A 636 -2.20 -11.64 0.83
CA ILE A 636 -2.73 -12.61 1.81
C ILE A 636 -3.82 -11.98 2.68
N LEU A 637 -3.59 -10.78 3.22
CA LEU A 637 -4.60 -10.09 4.04
C LEU A 637 -5.86 -9.72 3.24
N SER A 638 -5.69 -9.35 1.96
CA SER A 638 -6.82 -9.11 1.05
C SER A 638 -7.60 -10.38 0.73
N ILE A 639 -6.90 -11.50 0.52
CA ILE A 639 -7.50 -12.83 0.29
C ILE A 639 -8.30 -13.25 1.51
N ILE A 640 -7.75 -13.08 2.71
CA ILE A 640 -8.42 -13.37 3.96
C ILE A 640 -9.72 -12.56 4.09
N GLY A 641 -9.67 -11.25 3.80
CA GLY A 641 -10.84 -10.37 3.81
C GLY A 641 -11.91 -10.75 2.77
N TYR A 642 -11.50 -11.19 1.58
CA TYR A 642 -12.42 -11.60 0.53
C TYR A 642 -12.98 -13.01 0.72
N SER A 643 -12.14 -13.98 1.08
CA SER A 643 -12.55 -15.39 1.26
C SER A 643 -13.60 -15.53 2.35
N ILE A 644 -13.45 -14.77 3.45
CA ILE A 644 -14.43 -14.78 4.52
C ILE A 644 -15.81 -14.29 4.08
N ASN A 645 -15.89 -13.39 3.09
CA ASN A 645 -17.15 -12.90 2.54
C ASN A 645 -18.00 -14.05 1.98
N ASN A 646 -17.43 -14.91 1.15
CA ASN A 646 -18.12 -16.09 0.61
C ASN A 646 -18.59 -17.03 1.72
N THR A 647 -17.73 -17.25 2.73
CA THR A 647 -18.04 -18.11 3.88
C THR A 647 -19.18 -17.56 4.73
N ILE A 648 -19.20 -16.24 5.02
CA ILE A 648 -20.28 -15.56 5.78
C ILE A 648 -21.60 -15.73 5.05
N VAL A 649 -21.64 -15.56 3.73
CA VAL A 649 -22.84 -15.70 2.93
C VAL A 649 -23.42 -17.11 3.01
N ILE A 650 -22.56 -18.12 2.93
CA ILE A 650 -22.96 -19.52 3.06
C ILE A 650 -23.49 -19.78 4.47
N PHE A 651 -22.80 -19.28 5.50
CA PHE A 651 -23.22 -19.47 6.89
C PHE A 651 -24.50 -18.72 7.23
N ASP A 652 -24.70 -17.52 6.68
CA ASP A 652 -25.97 -16.80 6.82
C ASP A 652 -27.13 -17.60 6.20
N ARG A 653 -26.88 -18.24 5.04
CA ARG A 653 -27.86 -19.11 4.39
C ARG A 653 -28.14 -20.38 5.16
N ILE A 654 -27.13 -21.00 5.73
CA ILE A 654 -27.28 -22.18 6.61
C ILE A 654 -28.13 -21.80 7.84
N ARG A 655 -27.87 -20.66 8.47
CA ARG A 655 -28.62 -20.15 9.61
C ARG A 655 -30.08 -19.88 9.24
N GLU A 656 -30.33 -19.22 8.11
CA GLU A 656 -31.69 -18.95 7.60
C GLU A 656 -32.45 -20.24 7.33
N ASN A 657 -31.85 -21.21 6.63
CA ASN A 657 -32.48 -22.47 6.31
C ASN A 657 -32.67 -23.37 7.56
N LYS A 658 -31.77 -23.31 8.56
CA LYS A 658 -31.93 -24.00 9.86
C LYS A 658 -33.21 -23.56 10.53
N LYS A 659 -33.48 -22.24 10.55
CA LYS A 659 -34.73 -21.67 11.11
C LYS A 659 -35.96 -22.06 10.29
N LYS A 660 -35.87 -21.95 8.94
CA LYS A 660 -37.01 -22.20 8.05
C LYS A 660 -37.39 -23.68 7.95
N LEU A 661 -36.41 -24.59 7.81
CA LEU A 661 -36.68 -26.00 7.53
C LEU A 661 -36.85 -26.82 8.82
N TYR A 662 -36.11 -26.47 9.88
CA TYR A 662 -35.99 -27.29 11.07
C TYR A 662 -36.36 -26.55 12.37
N LYS A 663 -36.90 -25.32 12.30
CA LYS A 663 -37.24 -24.47 13.45
C LYS A 663 -36.10 -24.43 14.49
N ASP A 664 -34.85 -24.33 14.05
CA ASP A 664 -33.61 -24.37 14.83
C ASP A 664 -33.32 -25.72 15.58
N ARG A 665 -34.12 -26.77 15.38
CA ARG A 665 -33.94 -28.09 16.00
C ARG A 665 -33.45 -29.11 14.96
N ILE A 666 -32.20 -29.54 15.06
CA ILE A 666 -31.63 -30.60 14.23
C ILE A 666 -31.51 -31.85 15.14
N THR A 667 -32.15 -32.96 14.74
CA THR A 667 -32.23 -34.18 15.48
C THR A 667 -31.37 -35.32 14.91
N SER A 668 -30.95 -35.20 13.64
CA SER A 668 -30.12 -36.23 12.99
C SER A 668 -29.00 -35.63 12.12
N VAL A 669 -27.96 -36.43 11.86
CA VAL A 669 -26.86 -36.09 10.97
C VAL A 669 -27.35 -35.89 9.54
N ASP A 670 -28.36 -36.65 9.10
CA ASP A 670 -28.91 -36.52 7.77
C ASP A 670 -29.63 -35.21 7.56
N GLN A 671 -30.36 -34.72 8.57
CA GLN A 671 -30.95 -33.37 8.53
C GLN A 671 -29.87 -32.28 8.43
N LEU A 672 -28.75 -32.44 9.17
CA LEU A 672 -27.62 -31.52 9.12
C LEU A 672 -26.97 -31.52 7.72
N ASN A 673 -26.72 -32.68 7.15
CA ASN A 673 -26.17 -32.84 5.81
C ASN A 673 -27.10 -32.25 4.73
N ASN A 674 -28.40 -32.51 4.86
CA ASN A 674 -29.42 -31.95 3.94
C ASN A 674 -29.50 -30.42 4.06
N LEU A 675 -29.44 -29.88 5.26
CA LEU A 675 -29.41 -28.43 5.51
C LEU A 675 -28.25 -27.76 4.76
N VAL A 676 -27.04 -28.31 4.89
CA VAL A 676 -25.86 -27.77 4.23
C VAL A 676 -25.97 -27.91 2.71
N ASN A 677 -26.39 -29.06 2.20
CA ASN A 677 -26.59 -29.29 0.77
C ASN A 677 -27.59 -28.30 0.16
N VAL A 678 -28.74 -28.10 0.79
CA VAL A 678 -29.75 -27.15 0.33
C VAL A 678 -29.18 -25.74 0.32
N SER A 679 -28.46 -25.34 1.38
CA SER A 679 -27.88 -24.01 1.49
C SER A 679 -26.81 -23.75 0.42
N LEU A 680 -25.91 -24.71 0.18
CA LEU A 680 -24.88 -24.63 -0.84
C LEU A 680 -25.47 -24.58 -2.26
N ARG A 681 -26.49 -25.40 -2.57
CA ARG A 681 -27.20 -25.35 -3.86
C ARG A 681 -27.82 -23.99 -4.13
N GLN A 682 -28.30 -23.30 -3.11
CA GLN A 682 -28.89 -21.97 -3.23
C GLN A 682 -27.87 -20.86 -3.41
N THR A 683 -26.61 -21.04 -2.92
CA THR A 683 -25.59 -20.00 -2.91
C THR A 683 -24.50 -20.16 -3.98
N ILE A 684 -24.30 -21.36 -4.54
CA ILE A 684 -23.16 -21.67 -5.45
C ILE A 684 -23.11 -20.75 -6.67
N ILE A 685 -24.22 -20.52 -7.36
CA ILE A 685 -24.23 -19.66 -8.57
C ILE A 685 -23.80 -18.24 -8.21
N ARG A 686 -24.25 -17.75 -7.07
CA ARG A 686 -23.83 -16.45 -6.55
C ARG A 686 -22.33 -16.44 -6.25
N CYS A 687 -21.80 -17.41 -5.50
CA CYS A 687 -20.37 -17.49 -5.18
C CYS A 687 -19.50 -17.54 -6.45
N ILE A 688 -19.91 -18.29 -7.49
CA ILE A 688 -19.20 -18.34 -8.76
C ILE A 688 -19.24 -16.97 -9.47
N VAL A 689 -20.42 -16.34 -9.57
CA VAL A 689 -20.55 -15.04 -10.24
C VAL A 689 -19.72 -13.98 -9.54
N THR A 690 -19.78 -13.89 -8.21
CA THR A 690 -18.98 -12.91 -7.43
C THR A 690 -17.48 -13.15 -7.60
N THR A 691 -17.04 -14.40 -7.59
CA THR A 691 -15.63 -14.73 -7.83
C THR A 691 -15.18 -14.37 -9.25
N VAL A 692 -15.98 -14.68 -10.26
CA VAL A 692 -15.67 -14.33 -11.65
C VAL A 692 -15.62 -12.81 -11.84
N THR A 693 -16.56 -12.05 -11.26
CA THR A 693 -16.54 -10.58 -11.35
C THR A 693 -15.30 -9.95 -10.71
N THR A 694 -14.73 -10.57 -9.68
CA THR A 694 -13.51 -10.09 -9.02
C THR A 694 -12.24 -10.56 -9.73
N ILE A 695 -12.24 -11.79 -10.30
CA ILE A 695 -11.08 -12.35 -11.01
C ILE A 695 -10.88 -11.69 -12.38
N LEU A 696 -11.93 -11.30 -13.10
CA LEU A 696 -11.81 -10.71 -14.45
C LEU A 696 -10.89 -9.47 -14.48
N PRO A 697 -11.04 -8.47 -13.59
CA PRO A 697 -10.13 -7.34 -13.53
C PRO A 697 -8.69 -7.76 -13.18
N ILE A 698 -8.52 -8.75 -12.30
CA ILE A 698 -7.19 -9.25 -11.91
C ILE A 698 -6.50 -9.91 -13.11
N ILE A 699 -7.21 -10.70 -13.91
CA ILE A 699 -6.69 -11.26 -15.16
C ILE A 699 -6.26 -10.15 -16.13
N SER A 700 -7.06 -9.08 -16.24
CA SER A 700 -6.69 -7.94 -17.06
C SER A 700 -5.38 -7.28 -16.58
N LEU A 701 -5.19 -7.14 -15.26
CA LEU A 701 -3.96 -6.61 -14.66
C LEU A 701 -2.76 -7.55 -14.86
N ILE A 702 -2.96 -8.87 -14.87
CA ILE A 702 -1.89 -9.86 -15.12
C ILE A 702 -1.45 -9.80 -16.57
N VAL A 703 -2.39 -9.69 -17.53
CA VAL A 703 -2.10 -9.79 -18.97
C VAL A 703 -1.62 -8.46 -19.55
N LEU A 704 -2.20 -7.35 -19.14
CA LEU A 704 -1.99 -6.02 -19.72
C LEU A 704 -1.28 -5.04 -18.77
N GLY A 705 -1.22 -5.35 -17.48
CA GLY A 705 -0.67 -4.44 -16.46
C GLY A 705 0.85 -4.43 -16.40
N SER A 706 1.39 -3.70 -15.41
CA SER A 706 2.82 -3.64 -15.15
C SER A 706 3.33 -4.94 -14.53
N HIS A 707 4.57 -5.31 -14.90
CA HIS A 707 5.24 -6.49 -14.36
C HIS A 707 5.46 -6.41 -12.84
N GLU A 708 5.63 -5.22 -12.29
CA GLU A 708 5.88 -5.00 -10.86
C GLU A 708 4.76 -5.52 -9.95
N ILE A 709 3.51 -5.50 -10.44
CA ILE A 709 2.35 -5.99 -9.66
C ILE A 709 1.90 -7.41 -10.05
N ILE A 710 2.67 -8.10 -10.91
CA ILE A 710 2.22 -9.40 -11.45
C ILE A 710 2.14 -10.45 -10.36
N ASN A 711 3.15 -10.57 -9.50
CA ASN A 711 3.19 -11.55 -8.40
C ASN A 711 2.06 -11.29 -7.39
N PHE A 712 1.79 -10.03 -7.09
CA PHE A 712 0.65 -9.63 -6.26
C PHE A 712 -0.68 -10.07 -6.87
N ASN A 713 -0.89 -9.81 -8.16
CA ASN A 713 -2.13 -10.19 -8.85
C ASN A 713 -2.28 -11.71 -9.00
N ILE A 714 -1.18 -12.45 -9.19
CA ILE A 714 -1.19 -13.93 -9.21
C ILE A 714 -1.57 -14.48 -7.83
N ALA A 715 -1.05 -13.90 -6.73
CA ALA A 715 -1.45 -14.29 -5.38
C ALA A 715 -2.96 -14.13 -5.17
N LEU A 716 -3.52 -12.99 -5.60
CA LEU A 716 -4.96 -12.71 -5.51
C LEU A 716 -5.79 -13.67 -6.37
N LEU A 717 -5.35 -13.96 -7.60
CA LEU A 717 -6.03 -14.90 -8.49
C LEU A 717 -6.12 -16.29 -7.87
N ILE A 718 -5.00 -16.80 -7.36
CA ILE A 718 -4.92 -18.10 -6.68
C ILE A 718 -5.81 -18.05 -5.42
N GLY A 719 -5.63 -17.05 -4.60
CA GLY A 719 -6.33 -16.93 -3.31
C GLY A 719 -7.85 -16.82 -3.45
N PHE A 720 -8.36 -16.02 -4.39
CA PHE A 720 -9.81 -15.90 -4.60
C PHE A 720 -10.42 -17.18 -5.19
N THR A 721 -9.68 -17.89 -6.03
CA THR A 721 -10.10 -19.18 -6.56
C THR A 721 -10.15 -20.24 -5.45
N VAL A 722 -9.08 -20.35 -4.67
CA VAL A 722 -8.96 -21.27 -3.54
C VAL A 722 -9.99 -20.93 -2.45
N GLY A 723 -10.18 -19.63 -2.13
CA GLY A 723 -11.15 -19.17 -1.12
C GLY A 723 -12.59 -19.49 -1.50
N THR A 724 -12.93 -19.45 -2.79
CA THR A 724 -14.26 -19.89 -3.24
C THR A 724 -14.42 -21.40 -3.08
N PHE A 725 -13.40 -22.18 -3.41
CA PHE A 725 -13.40 -23.61 -3.20
C PHE A 725 -13.50 -23.96 -1.71
N SER A 726 -12.72 -23.33 -0.85
CA SER A 726 -12.70 -23.62 0.59
C SER A 726 -14.02 -23.25 1.26
N SER A 727 -14.66 -22.16 0.86
CA SER A 727 -15.98 -21.76 1.36
C SER A 727 -17.05 -22.81 1.05
N LEU A 728 -17.03 -23.41 -0.14
CA LEU A 728 -18.02 -24.42 -0.55
C LEU A 728 -17.72 -25.81 0.05
N PHE A 729 -16.45 -26.24 0.05
CA PHE A 729 -16.10 -27.64 0.32
C PHE A 729 -15.34 -27.87 1.63
N ILE A 730 -14.83 -26.83 2.28
CA ILE A 730 -14.05 -26.97 3.53
C ILE A 730 -14.79 -26.35 4.69
N SER A 731 -15.09 -25.04 4.68
CA SER A 731 -15.67 -24.35 5.83
C SER A 731 -17.00 -24.91 6.26
N SER A 732 -17.88 -25.21 5.28
CA SER A 732 -19.19 -25.82 5.52
C SER A 732 -19.10 -27.25 6.09
N GLN A 733 -18.12 -28.03 5.65
CA GLN A 733 -17.90 -29.40 6.15
C GLN A 733 -17.31 -29.42 7.54
N ILE A 734 -16.35 -28.51 7.82
CA ILE A 734 -15.79 -28.34 9.16
C ILE A 734 -16.89 -27.91 10.15
N TRP A 735 -17.80 -27.00 9.72
CA TRP A 735 -18.94 -26.60 10.54
C TRP A 735 -19.85 -27.80 10.88
N ILE A 736 -20.10 -28.71 9.92
CA ILE A 736 -20.83 -29.96 10.18
C ILE A 736 -20.16 -30.77 11.28
N LEU A 737 -18.81 -30.91 11.27
CA LEU A 737 -18.08 -31.67 12.30
C LEU A 737 -18.26 -31.08 13.70
N PHE A 738 -18.27 -29.75 13.83
CA PHE A 738 -18.52 -29.09 15.11
C PHE A 738 -19.98 -29.19 15.54
N GLU A 739 -20.94 -28.99 14.63
CA GLU A 739 -22.37 -28.98 14.97
C GLU A 739 -22.92 -30.37 15.24
N LYS A 740 -22.30 -31.45 14.74
CA LYS A 740 -22.62 -32.83 15.11
C LYS A 740 -22.60 -33.08 16.63
N ARG A 741 -21.70 -32.42 17.36
CA ARG A 741 -21.60 -32.51 18.81
C ARG A 741 -22.78 -31.87 19.53
N ASN A 742 -23.59 -31.09 18.84
CA ASN A 742 -24.72 -30.34 19.38
C ASN A 742 -26.08 -30.96 19.00
N ILE A 743 -26.10 -32.07 18.23
CA ILE A 743 -27.32 -32.78 17.87
C ILE A 743 -28.00 -33.31 19.12
N GLY A 744 -29.28 -33.02 19.30
CA GLY A 744 -30.08 -33.47 20.44
C GLY A 744 -29.91 -32.66 21.73
N LYS A 745 -29.06 -31.65 21.75
CA LYS A 745 -28.97 -30.73 22.90
C LYS A 745 -30.06 -29.66 22.82
N ASP A 746 -30.68 -29.37 23.98
CA ASP A 746 -31.78 -28.40 24.06
C ASP A 746 -31.28 -26.98 23.67
N PRO A 747 -31.90 -26.31 22.67
CA PRO A 747 -31.48 -24.98 22.27
C PRO A 747 -31.76 -23.89 23.31
N ASN A 748 -32.51 -24.18 24.41
CA ASN A 748 -32.88 -23.17 25.40
C ASN A 748 -31.76 -22.80 26.40
N LYS A 749 -30.53 -23.30 26.26
CA LYS A 749 -29.35 -22.89 27.04
C LYS A 749 -28.51 -21.83 26.31
N HIS A 750 -29.11 -20.83 25.71
CA HIS A 750 -28.36 -19.81 24.98
C HIS A 750 -28.44 -18.41 25.57
N TRP A 751 -27.31 -17.72 25.56
CA TRP A 751 -27.00 -16.41 26.10
C TRP A 751 -27.69 -15.21 25.39
N TYR A 752 -28.54 -15.44 24.40
CA TYR A 752 -29.28 -14.40 23.71
C TYR A 752 -30.72 -14.84 23.44
N ASP A 753 -31.58 -14.51 24.37
CA ASP A 753 -33.03 -14.70 24.27
C ASP A 753 -33.72 -13.42 23.78
N ASP A 754 -33.39 -13.02 22.53
CA ASP A 754 -34.10 -11.91 21.89
C ASP A 754 -35.54 -12.26 21.46
N ASP A 755 -35.85 -13.56 21.35
CA ASP A 755 -37.18 -14.01 20.95
C ASP A 755 -38.22 -13.89 22.08
N LYS A 756 -37.81 -13.84 23.35
CA LYS A 756 -38.75 -13.59 24.44
C LYS A 756 -39.27 -12.17 24.48
N LYS A 757 -38.41 -11.20 24.17
CA LYS A 757 -38.83 -9.78 24.07
C LYS A 757 -39.81 -9.49 22.91
N HIS A 758 -39.72 -10.25 21.82
CA HIS A 758 -40.68 -10.11 20.72
C HIS A 758 -41.99 -10.81 20.99
N LYS A 759 -42.02 -11.99 21.67
CA LYS A 759 -43.25 -12.66 22.07
C LYS A 759 -43.99 -11.86 23.13
N GLU A 760 -43.32 -11.34 24.14
CA GLU A 760 -43.97 -10.45 25.12
C GLU A 760 -44.56 -9.18 24.53
N LYS A 761 -43.92 -8.62 23.48
CA LYS A 761 -44.49 -7.46 22.75
C LYS A 761 -45.65 -7.83 21.85
N GLU A 762 -45.73 -9.03 21.28
CA GLU A 762 -46.87 -9.50 20.51
C GLU A 762 -48.05 -9.88 21.42
N GLU A 763 -47.81 -10.54 22.57
CA GLU A 763 -48.86 -10.84 23.52
C GLU A 763 -49.45 -9.62 24.22
N LEU A 764 -48.64 -8.58 24.46
CA LEU A 764 -49.12 -7.30 24.99
C LEU A 764 -49.96 -6.49 23.95
N ARG A 765 -49.77 -6.72 22.65
CA ARG A 765 -50.58 -6.09 21.61
C ARG A 765 -51.92 -6.74 21.38
N VAL A 766 -52.12 -7.97 21.78
CA VAL A 766 -53.39 -8.71 21.61
C VAL A 766 -54.33 -8.52 22.81
N LYS A 767 -53.82 -8.14 23.99
CA LYS A 767 -54.66 -7.89 25.19
C LYS A 767 -55.31 -6.51 25.27
N GLY A 768 -55.15 -5.67 24.27
CA GLY A 768 -55.69 -4.28 24.27
C GLY A 768 -56.86 -4.00 23.34
N ILE A 769 -57.54 -4.99 22.82
CA ILE A 769 -58.74 -4.77 22.02
C ILE A 769 -59.94 -5.41 22.71
N ASN A 770 -60.42 -4.74 23.71
CA ASN A 770 -61.81 -4.76 24.11
C ASN A 770 -62.15 -3.36 24.63
N CYS A 771 -62.62 -2.54 23.71
CA CYS A 771 -63.71 -1.60 23.80
C CYS A 771 -63.73 -0.77 22.52
#